data_8e96e0103f278e11ed176085da9fbfa9
#
_entry.id   8e96e0103f278e11ed176085da9fbfa9
#
_cell.length_a   1.000
_cell.length_b   1.000
_cell.length_c   1.000
_cell.angle_alpha   90.00
_cell.angle_beta   90.00
_cell.angle_gamma   90.00
#
_symmetry.space_group_name_H-M   'P 1'
#
loop_
_entity.id
_entity.type
_entity.pdbx_description
1 polymer ?
#
loop_
_entity_poly.entity_id
_entity_poly.type
_entity_poly.pdbx_seq_one_letter_code
_entity_poly.pdbx_strand_id
1 'polypeptide(L)'
;DPNLTISDVGVPVDVAKKLTIPETVSEWNIEELKKMIIKGPNEYPGANYIIRTDGVKIRLDYVTDRTVLADSISPGYIVERHLRDGDAVIFNRQPSLHRMSIMAHYVKVLPYRTFRLHPAVCPPYNADFDGDEMNLHVPQSEEARAEAALLMRVQDQLISPRYGGPIIGAIRDFITGAFILTQDKTFLKEEEFANLALLGGYSKELPEPKHHENGRKIYTGKQLFSLFLPKDFNFVITSKWNKASKGEGKDVVIKNGELISGVIDKASIGAEEPDSVLHRIAKDYGNEAAKRFLDSILIVLKSYITQNGFSYGYSDLWLSDETRTEISNVILKAYEKVYELIKQHDEETLPLTRGLSPAEALELYVVNELSRARDRAGKTADRAFPDDNSGVIMASTGARGSTLNIGQMTAALGQQSIRGRRITKGYRDRSLPHFKANDANPDSKGFVKSNYRDGLSPLEFFFHAMGGREGLVDTAVRTQQSGYMQRRLINALEHMKIEYDQTVRDPHGNIIQFVYGEDGIDPAKSDHGEAVNISRLIEGELLIDEGKKATEKEISEIVHKHAKTLNPRLREKLLVSLHQSKISKDGANKVIKKALDLIKKAMVEPGEAVGVVTAQSIGEPGTQMTLRTFHFAGVKERNVTLGLPRLIELVDARKKPVTPTMDVYLDEEHKVSREKALNVAREIIFTKVADLLERTETDYSGILTFHISDSKLSERGCSIEDIMEVLKGPKKKYDVTLQESEKVIKITIAGEPDAQTLLTMKNKLMNARVKGVQDIERVTIVKQNEEWVIQTAGSNLSKIIAIDGIDTSRIITNNVYEVWQTLGIEAARNALIKEVTNTLEEQGLEVDMRHIMLVADLMTSKGHLQQIGRHGIAGTKTSVLARAAFEITVPTIAKASLEGQIESLKGVTENVIVGATVPIGTGMVELYMSVKDENEKPRKNN
;
A
#
# COMPACT_ATOMS: atom_id res chain seq x y z
N ASP A 1 -21.94 -10.48 -10.69
CA ASP A 1 -22.85 -10.41 -11.82
C ASP A 1 -22.79 -9.03 -12.46
N PRO A 2 -22.33 -8.89 -13.72
CA PRO A 2 -22.17 -7.61 -14.39
C PRO A 2 -23.50 -6.98 -14.87
N ASN A 3 -24.63 -7.60 -14.57
CA ASN A 3 -25.97 -7.05 -14.85
C ASN A 3 -26.58 -6.30 -13.67
N LEU A 4 -25.95 -6.41 -12.49
CA LEU A 4 -26.30 -5.63 -11.30
C LEU A 4 -25.65 -4.24 -11.39
N THR A 5 -26.20 -3.27 -10.66
CA THR A 5 -25.49 -2.01 -10.44
C THR A 5 -24.43 -2.20 -9.35
N ILE A 6 -23.48 -1.28 -9.20
CA ILE A 6 -22.44 -1.38 -8.16
C ILE A 6 -23.03 -1.36 -6.75
N SER A 7 -24.22 -0.80 -6.57
CA SER A 7 -24.90 -0.72 -5.27
C SER A 7 -25.80 -1.91 -4.97
N ASP A 8 -26.05 -2.81 -5.93
CA ASP A 8 -26.94 -3.95 -5.72
C ASP A 8 -26.17 -5.18 -5.22
N VAL A 9 -26.86 -6.04 -4.48
CA VAL A 9 -26.44 -7.39 -4.14
C VAL A 9 -27.53 -8.39 -4.49
N GLY A 10 -27.18 -9.42 -5.26
CA GLY A 10 -28.07 -10.51 -5.57
C GLY A 10 -28.17 -11.49 -4.40
N VAL A 11 -29.38 -11.69 -3.90
CA VAL A 11 -29.66 -12.57 -2.76
C VAL A 11 -30.52 -13.75 -3.24
N PRO A 12 -30.18 -15.00 -2.89
CA PRO A 12 -31.01 -16.15 -3.18
C PRO A 12 -32.40 -16.07 -2.53
N VAL A 13 -33.43 -16.51 -3.23
CA VAL A 13 -34.81 -16.54 -2.69
C VAL A 13 -34.89 -17.28 -1.35
N ASP A 14 -34.19 -18.40 -1.22
CA ASP A 14 -34.19 -19.20 0.02
C ASP A 14 -33.56 -18.45 1.22
N VAL A 15 -32.60 -17.56 0.97
CA VAL A 15 -32.02 -16.70 1.99
C VAL A 15 -32.97 -15.55 2.30
N ALA A 16 -33.57 -14.95 1.28
CA ALA A 16 -34.54 -13.85 1.43
C ALA A 16 -35.78 -14.25 2.24
N LYS A 17 -36.21 -15.50 2.18
CA LYS A 17 -37.29 -16.05 3.00
C LYS A 17 -36.92 -16.20 4.49
N LYS A 18 -35.66 -16.45 4.79
CA LYS A 18 -35.17 -16.65 6.17
C LYS A 18 -34.85 -15.36 6.88
N LEU A 19 -34.35 -14.39 6.15
CA LEU A 19 -34.02 -13.07 6.67
C LEU A 19 -35.22 -12.15 6.60
N THR A 20 -35.56 -11.50 7.72
CA THR A 20 -36.78 -10.68 7.83
C THR A 20 -36.44 -9.25 8.22
N ILE A 21 -37.30 -8.33 7.76
CA ILE A 21 -37.29 -6.93 8.15
C ILE A 21 -38.57 -6.65 8.92
N PRO A 22 -38.48 -6.09 10.14
CA PRO A 22 -39.68 -5.63 10.86
C PRO A 22 -40.22 -4.37 10.19
N GLU A 23 -41.49 -4.41 9.83
CA GLU A 23 -42.22 -3.28 9.26
C GLU A 23 -43.47 -2.99 10.08
N THR A 24 -43.59 -1.76 10.55
CA THR A 24 -44.75 -1.32 11.34
C THR A 24 -45.95 -1.14 10.43
N VAL A 25 -47.06 -1.72 10.80
CA VAL A 25 -48.33 -1.61 10.06
C VAL A 25 -48.89 -0.18 10.19
N SER A 26 -49.13 0.44 9.06
CA SER A 26 -49.74 1.75 8.90
C SER A 26 -50.93 1.68 7.95
N GLU A 27 -51.73 2.73 7.87
CA GLU A 27 -52.84 2.77 6.93
C GLU A 27 -52.41 2.65 5.45
N TRP A 28 -51.17 2.99 5.14
CA TRP A 28 -50.61 2.99 3.80
C TRP A 28 -50.10 1.61 3.31
N ASN A 29 -49.59 0.76 4.22
CA ASN A 29 -48.96 -0.53 3.88
C ASN A 29 -49.79 -1.74 4.29
N ILE A 30 -50.93 -1.56 4.96
CA ILE A 30 -51.74 -2.66 5.54
C ILE A 30 -52.19 -3.69 4.51
N GLU A 31 -52.66 -3.24 3.33
CA GLU A 31 -53.11 -4.15 2.27
C GLU A 31 -52.00 -4.98 1.67
N GLU A 32 -50.78 -4.42 1.56
CA GLU A 32 -49.62 -5.15 1.09
C GLU A 32 -49.17 -6.19 2.10
N LEU A 33 -49.11 -5.79 3.38
CA LEU A 33 -48.70 -6.66 4.48
C LEU A 33 -49.72 -7.81 4.70
N LYS A 34 -51.02 -7.58 4.54
CA LYS A 34 -52.04 -8.64 4.54
C LYS A 34 -51.75 -9.71 3.49
N LYS A 35 -51.43 -9.30 2.25
CA LYS A 35 -51.07 -10.25 1.19
C LYS A 35 -49.84 -11.10 1.55
N MET A 36 -48.84 -10.49 2.17
CA MET A 36 -47.63 -11.20 2.62
C MET A 36 -47.91 -12.20 3.72
N ILE A 37 -48.78 -11.86 4.68
CA ILE A 37 -49.15 -12.74 5.77
C ILE A 37 -49.93 -13.98 5.24
N ILE A 38 -50.83 -13.78 4.28
CA ILE A 38 -51.59 -14.88 3.64
C ILE A 38 -50.61 -15.85 2.97
N LYS A 39 -49.59 -15.35 2.25
CA LYS A 39 -48.57 -16.20 1.65
C LYS A 39 -47.71 -16.92 2.70
N GLY A 40 -47.47 -16.26 3.81
CA GLY A 40 -46.71 -16.84 4.94
C GLY A 40 -45.23 -17.11 4.61
N PRO A 41 -44.53 -17.95 5.42
CA PRO A 41 -43.11 -18.17 5.33
C PRO A 41 -42.63 -18.98 4.15
N ASN A 42 -43.47 -19.79 3.52
CA ASN A 42 -43.09 -20.72 2.45
C ASN A 42 -43.09 -20.09 1.06
N GLU A 43 -43.94 -19.10 0.85
CA GLU A 43 -44.07 -18.43 -0.46
C GLU A 43 -43.39 -17.06 -0.43
N TYR A 44 -42.65 -16.75 -1.48
CA TYR A 44 -42.02 -15.44 -1.69
C TYR A 44 -42.86 -14.52 -2.59
N PRO A 45 -43.00 -13.22 -2.27
CA PRO A 45 -42.73 -12.55 -1.00
C PRO A 45 -43.79 -12.83 0.08
N GLY A 46 -43.35 -13.14 1.30
CA GLY A 46 -44.18 -13.48 2.43
C GLY A 46 -43.70 -12.86 3.76
N ALA A 47 -44.24 -13.36 4.86
CA ALA A 47 -43.87 -12.95 6.21
C ALA A 47 -43.68 -14.14 7.14
N ASN A 48 -42.80 -14.00 8.16
CA ASN A 48 -42.49 -15.06 9.12
C ASN A 48 -43.18 -14.85 10.48
N TYR A 49 -43.27 -13.60 10.94
CA TYR A 49 -43.77 -13.28 12.27
C TYR A 49 -44.68 -12.05 12.25
N ILE A 50 -45.60 -12.01 13.20
CA ILE A 50 -46.40 -10.83 13.53
C ILE A 50 -46.20 -10.55 15.01
N ILE A 51 -45.90 -9.31 15.36
CA ILE A 51 -45.78 -8.84 16.74
C ILE A 51 -46.95 -7.89 16.96
N ARG A 52 -47.77 -8.21 17.96
CA ARG A 52 -48.91 -7.37 18.38
C ARG A 52 -48.43 -6.19 19.22
N THR A 53 -49.29 -5.23 19.42
CA THR A 53 -49.02 -4.05 20.29
C THR A 53 -48.79 -4.43 21.76
N ASP A 54 -49.28 -5.60 22.19
CA ASP A 54 -49.02 -6.18 23.51
C ASP A 54 -47.66 -6.88 23.63
N GLY A 55 -46.85 -6.91 22.55
CA GLY A 55 -45.55 -7.55 22.51
C GLY A 55 -45.57 -9.03 22.19
N VAL A 56 -46.73 -9.66 22.00
CA VAL A 56 -46.86 -11.08 21.68
C VAL A 56 -46.39 -11.34 20.24
N LYS A 57 -45.39 -12.19 20.09
CA LYS A 57 -44.82 -12.63 18.83
C LYS A 57 -45.50 -13.90 18.32
N ILE A 58 -46.19 -13.84 17.18
CA ILE A 58 -46.89 -14.96 16.55
C ILE A 58 -46.06 -15.44 15.36
N ARG A 59 -45.73 -16.72 15.34
CA ARG A 59 -45.02 -17.37 14.24
C ARG A 59 -46.00 -17.93 13.22
N LEU A 60 -45.93 -17.52 11.98
CA LEU A 60 -46.84 -17.87 10.93
C LEU A 60 -46.75 -19.34 10.46
N ASP A 61 -45.68 -20.06 10.75
CA ASP A 61 -45.58 -21.50 10.45
C ASP A 61 -46.62 -22.33 11.17
N TYR A 62 -47.05 -21.92 12.37
CA TYR A 62 -47.98 -22.69 13.23
C TYR A 62 -49.42 -22.21 13.11
N VAL A 63 -49.67 -21.22 12.25
CA VAL A 63 -51.03 -20.71 12.01
C VAL A 63 -51.68 -21.44 10.87
N THR A 64 -52.79 -22.15 11.15
CA THR A 64 -53.55 -22.91 10.16
C THR A 64 -54.39 -22.04 9.22
N ASP A 65 -55.01 -20.99 9.76
CA ASP A 65 -55.79 -20.03 8.96
C ASP A 65 -55.15 -18.64 9.05
N ARG A 66 -54.37 -18.28 8.04
CA ARG A 66 -53.69 -17.03 7.96
C ARG A 66 -54.55 -15.87 7.46
N THR A 67 -55.71 -16.18 6.84
CA THR A 67 -56.62 -15.16 6.32
C THR A 67 -57.29 -14.43 7.47
N VAL A 68 -57.75 -15.16 8.49
CA VAL A 68 -58.37 -14.58 9.71
C VAL A 68 -57.36 -13.71 10.46
N LEU A 69 -56.10 -14.16 10.51
CA LEU A 69 -55.06 -13.38 11.18
C LEU A 69 -54.70 -12.11 10.39
N ALA A 70 -54.67 -12.20 9.06
CA ALA A 70 -54.45 -11.04 8.20
C ALA A 70 -55.55 -9.98 8.31
N ASP A 71 -56.77 -10.39 8.48
CA ASP A 71 -57.90 -9.47 8.70
C ASP A 71 -57.93 -8.83 10.07
N SER A 72 -57.30 -9.46 11.07
CA SER A 72 -57.22 -8.96 12.46
C SER A 72 -56.11 -7.91 12.67
N ILE A 73 -55.32 -7.60 11.65
CA ILE A 73 -54.21 -6.66 11.77
C ILE A 73 -54.73 -5.23 11.85
N SER A 74 -54.20 -4.49 12.80
CA SER A 74 -54.47 -3.06 13.00
C SER A 74 -53.16 -2.23 12.95
N PRO A 75 -53.28 -0.93 12.68
CA PRO A 75 -52.10 -0.03 12.76
C PRO A 75 -51.39 -0.13 14.10
N GLY A 76 -50.06 -0.18 14.09
CA GLY A 76 -49.20 -0.36 15.25
C GLY A 76 -48.71 -1.80 15.48
N TYR A 77 -49.22 -2.77 14.75
CA TYR A 77 -48.61 -4.13 14.72
C TYR A 77 -47.28 -4.07 13.94
N ILE A 78 -46.38 -4.99 14.21
CA ILE A 78 -45.13 -5.12 13.46
C ILE A 78 -45.15 -6.48 12.74
N VAL A 79 -44.93 -6.44 11.41
CA VAL A 79 -44.84 -7.63 10.58
C VAL A 79 -43.40 -7.84 10.18
N GLU A 80 -42.81 -9.00 10.51
CA GLU A 80 -41.50 -9.37 10.03
C GLU A 80 -41.66 -10.01 8.65
N ARG A 81 -41.51 -9.18 7.61
CA ARG A 81 -41.61 -9.60 6.20
C ARG A 81 -40.28 -10.11 5.65
N HIS A 82 -40.37 -10.90 4.60
CA HIS A 82 -39.20 -11.28 3.83
C HIS A 82 -38.46 -10.10 3.22
N LEU A 83 -37.18 -10.27 2.88
CA LEU A 83 -36.43 -9.28 2.10
C LEU A 83 -37.07 -9.07 0.73
N ARG A 84 -37.11 -7.81 0.30
CA ARG A 84 -37.62 -7.39 -1.01
C ARG A 84 -36.55 -6.65 -1.79
N ASP A 85 -36.77 -6.52 -3.08
CA ASP A 85 -35.90 -5.68 -3.93
C ASP A 85 -35.91 -4.25 -3.40
N GLY A 86 -34.73 -3.65 -3.27
CA GLY A 86 -34.52 -2.31 -2.76
C GLY A 86 -34.31 -2.17 -1.25
N ASP A 87 -34.43 -3.24 -0.48
CA ASP A 87 -34.10 -3.22 0.94
C ASP A 87 -32.59 -3.00 1.15
N ALA A 88 -32.23 -2.13 2.09
CA ALA A 88 -30.82 -1.91 2.45
C ALA A 88 -30.32 -3.02 3.36
N VAL A 89 -29.20 -3.63 2.99
CA VAL A 89 -28.52 -4.68 3.75
C VAL A 89 -27.04 -4.37 3.84
N ILE A 90 -26.41 -4.84 4.92
CA ILE A 90 -24.96 -4.69 5.11
C ILE A 90 -24.29 -5.96 4.63
N PHE A 91 -23.33 -5.81 3.72
CA PHE A 91 -22.59 -6.90 3.12
C PHE A 91 -21.13 -6.83 3.51
N ASN A 92 -20.54 -7.93 3.96
CA ASN A 92 -19.19 -7.99 4.54
C ASN A 92 -18.42 -9.22 4.05
N ARG A 93 -17.11 -9.04 3.84
CA ARG A 93 -16.16 -10.14 3.68
C ARG A 93 -15.06 -10.05 4.73
N GLN A 94 -14.81 -11.13 5.43
CA GLN A 94 -13.68 -11.26 6.35
C GLN A 94 -12.43 -11.78 5.60
N PRO A 95 -11.21 -11.32 5.97
CA PRO A 95 -10.91 -10.34 7.02
C PRO A 95 -11.27 -8.91 6.62
N SER A 96 -11.93 -8.17 7.51
CA SER A 96 -12.31 -6.78 7.28
C SER A 96 -11.14 -5.87 7.61
N LEU A 97 -10.26 -5.64 6.64
CA LEU A 97 -9.02 -4.89 6.82
C LEU A 97 -9.24 -3.37 6.87
N HIS A 98 -10.30 -2.88 6.24
CA HIS A 98 -10.65 -1.46 6.18
C HIS A 98 -12.17 -1.28 6.16
N ARG A 99 -12.65 -0.06 6.33
CA ARG A 99 -14.08 0.23 6.42
C ARG A 99 -14.87 -0.18 5.17
N MET A 100 -14.24 -0.17 3.98
CA MET A 100 -14.86 -0.58 2.72
C MET A 100 -15.08 -2.08 2.59
N SER A 101 -14.56 -2.89 3.51
CA SER A 101 -14.90 -4.32 3.58
C SER A 101 -16.29 -4.58 4.16
N ILE A 102 -16.98 -3.55 4.64
CA ILE A 102 -18.35 -3.58 5.14
C ILE A 102 -19.10 -2.42 4.51
N MET A 103 -19.99 -2.69 3.55
CA MET A 103 -20.76 -1.68 2.85
C MET A 103 -22.24 -2.04 2.79
N ALA A 104 -23.09 -1.02 2.67
CA ALA A 104 -24.53 -1.22 2.47
C ALA A 104 -24.86 -1.34 0.97
N HIS A 105 -25.61 -2.38 0.66
CA HIS A 105 -26.11 -2.66 -0.69
C HIS A 105 -27.63 -2.71 -0.69
N TYR A 106 -28.22 -2.59 -1.87
CA TYR A 106 -29.64 -2.81 -2.07
C TYR A 106 -29.87 -4.23 -2.59
N VAL A 107 -30.84 -4.91 -1.98
CA VAL A 107 -31.16 -6.29 -2.32
C VAL A 107 -31.81 -6.39 -3.70
N LYS A 108 -31.36 -7.39 -4.47
CA LYS A 108 -32.09 -7.95 -5.62
C LYS A 108 -32.28 -9.44 -5.41
N VAL A 109 -33.50 -9.87 -5.26
CA VAL A 109 -33.81 -11.29 -5.02
C VAL A 109 -33.78 -12.04 -6.34
N LEU A 110 -32.91 -13.06 -6.41
CA LEU A 110 -32.63 -13.81 -7.63
C LEU A 110 -32.87 -15.33 -7.42
N PRO A 111 -33.27 -16.06 -8.43
CA PRO A 111 -33.58 -17.50 -8.35
C PRO A 111 -32.31 -18.37 -8.39
N TYR A 112 -31.24 -17.94 -7.74
CA TYR A 112 -29.97 -18.64 -7.70
C TYR A 112 -29.64 -19.09 -6.27
N ARG A 113 -28.53 -19.79 -6.08
CA ARG A 113 -28.14 -20.33 -4.77
C ARG A 113 -26.96 -19.60 -4.13
N THR A 114 -26.39 -18.61 -4.79
CA THR A 114 -25.22 -17.87 -4.33
C THR A 114 -25.52 -16.39 -4.28
N PHE A 115 -24.85 -15.66 -3.38
CA PHE A 115 -24.81 -14.21 -3.44
C PHE A 115 -24.15 -13.75 -4.74
N ARG A 116 -24.57 -12.60 -5.24
CA ARG A 116 -24.01 -11.98 -6.44
C ARG A 116 -23.70 -10.53 -6.19
N LEU A 117 -22.51 -10.09 -6.61
CA LEU A 117 -22.13 -8.69 -6.55
C LEU A 117 -21.52 -8.25 -7.88
N HIS A 118 -21.48 -6.95 -8.09
CA HIS A 118 -20.90 -6.39 -9.32
C HIS A 118 -19.36 -6.54 -9.28
N PRO A 119 -18.68 -6.93 -10.39
CA PRO A 119 -17.23 -7.12 -10.40
C PRO A 119 -16.43 -5.88 -9.99
N ALA A 120 -16.88 -4.67 -10.28
CA ALA A 120 -16.22 -3.42 -9.90
C ALA A 120 -16.11 -3.22 -8.39
N VAL A 121 -16.89 -3.94 -7.58
CA VAL A 121 -16.89 -3.86 -6.11
C VAL A 121 -16.02 -4.96 -5.47
N CYS A 122 -15.41 -5.83 -6.27
CA CYS A 122 -14.50 -6.86 -5.76
C CYS A 122 -13.24 -6.29 -5.08
N PRO A 123 -12.58 -5.22 -5.57
CA PRO A 123 -11.36 -4.70 -4.94
C PRO A 123 -11.55 -4.27 -3.48
N PRO A 124 -12.58 -3.48 -3.08
CA PRO A 124 -12.77 -3.11 -1.68
C PRO A 124 -13.02 -4.30 -0.74
N TYR A 125 -13.68 -5.35 -1.22
CA TYR A 125 -13.85 -6.59 -0.45
C TYR A 125 -12.65 -7.52 -0.54
N ASN A 126 -11.71 -7.26 -1.46
CA ASN A 126 -10.65 -8.19 -1.85
C ASN A 126 -11.23 -9.59 -2.15
N ALA A 127 -12.38 -9.61 -2.85
CA ALA A 127 -13.13 -10.82 -3.15
C ALA A 127 -12.84 -11.32 -4.56
N ASP A 128 -12.82 -12.63 -4.72
CA ASP A 128 -12.85 -13.31 -6.01
C ASP A 128 -13.96 -14.36 -6.02
N PHE A 129 -14.12 -15.08 -7.10
CA PHE A 129 -15.23 -16.00 -7.29
C PHE A 129 -14.80 -17.47 -7.31
N ASP A 130 -13.74 -17.80 -6.57
CA ASP A 130 -13.15 -19.14 -6.48
C ASP A 130 -13.70 -19.97 -5.31
N GLY A 131 -14.69 -19.47 -4.59
CA GLY A 131 -15.32 -20.12 -3.44
C GLY A 131 -15.38 -19.23 -2.20
N ASP A 132 -15.13 -17.94 -2.34
CA ASP A 132 -15.26 -16.97 -1.24
C ASP A 132 -16.66 -16.99 -0.63
N GLU A 133 -16.72 -16.89 0.70
CA GLU A 133 -17.93 -16.71 1.47
C GLU A 133 -18.03 -15.29 2.00
N MET A 134 -19.25 -14.74 2.05
CA MET A 134 -19.51 -13.38 2.55
C MET A 134 -20.71 -13.39 3.49
N ASN A 135 -20.74 -12.41 4.39
CA ASN A 135 -21.79 -12.24 5.38
C ASN A 135 -22.80 -11.17 4.94
N LEU A 136 -24.07 -11.45 5.13
CA LEU A 136 -25.15 -10.50 4.89
C LEU A 136 -25.88 -10.23 6.20
N HIS A 137 -25.96 -8.96 6.59
CA HIS A 137 -26.65 -8.49 7.77
C HIS A 137 -27.84 -7.62 7.39
N VAL A 138 -28.97 -7.87 8.04
CA VAL A 138 -30.19 -7.08 7.82
C VAL A 138 -30.40 -6.18 9.04
N PRO A 139 -30.27 -4.84 8.90
CA PRO A 139 -30.52 -3.90 9.98
C PRO A 139 -31.98 -4.01 10.45
N GLN A 140 -32.19 -4.12 11.77
CA GLN A 140 -33.52 -4.35 12.35
C GLN A 140 -34.18 -3.06 12.83
N SER A 141 -33.43 -2.07 13.31
CA SER A 141 -33.95 -0.78 13.73
C SER A 141 -34.02 0.23 12.57
N GLU A 142 -34.95 1.20 12.66
CA GLU A 142 -35.07 2.25 11.66
C GLU A 142 -33.82 3.13 11.58
N GLU A 143 -33.20 3.42 12.74
CA GLU A 143 -31.96 4.19 12.83
C GLU A 143 -30.83 3.47 12.12
N ALA A 144 -30.66 2.16 12.37
CA ALA A 144 -29.63 1.37 11.71
C ALA A 144 -29.85 1.28 10.20
N ARG A 145 -31.12 1.17 9.75
CA ARG A 145 -31.46 1.19 8.31
C ARG A 145 -31.16 2.55 7.68
N ALA A 146 -31.49 3.64 8.36
CA ALA A 146 -31.18 4.98 7.89
C ALA A 146 -29.67 5.21 7.79
N GLU A 147 -28.89 4.78 8.79
CA GLU A 147 -27.43 4.86 8.78
C GLU A 147 -26.82 4.04 7.64
N ALA A 148 -27.27 2.80 7.46
CA ALA A 148 -26.85 1.95 6.34
C ALA A 148 -27.15 2.60 4.98
N ALA A 149 -28.36 3.14 4.81
CA ALA A 149 -28.82 3.74 3.57
C ALA A 149 -28.22 5.11 3.25
N LEU A 150 -27.67 5.85 4.23
CA LEU A 150 -27.14 7.19 4.04
C LEU A 150 -25.62 7.28 4.13
N LEU A 151 -24.96 6.48 5.01
CA LEU A 151 -23.53 6.62 5.31
C LEU A 151 -22.68 5.44 4.80
N MET A 152 -23.27 4.23 4.75
CA MET A 152 -22.51 3.02 4.38
C MET A 152 -22.67 2.63 2.90
N ARG A 153 -23.35 3.42 2.10
CA ARG A 153 -23.58 3.12 0.68
C ARG A 153 -22.30 2.96 -0.10
N VAL A 154 -22.32 2.07 -1.09
CA VAL A 154 -21.17 1.79 -1.97
C VAL A 154 -20.64 3.05 -2.65
N GLN A 155 -21.53 3.94 -3.14
CA GLN A 155 -21.11 5.18 -3.80
C GLN A 155 -20.37 6.14 -2.87
N ASP A 156 -20.65 6.14 -1.57
CA ASP A 156 -19.94 6.99 -0.61
C ASP A 156 -18.60 6.39 -0.17
N GLN A 157 -18.36 5.13 -0.53
CA GLN A 157 -17.11 4.40 -0.30
C GLN A 157 -16.25 4.26 -1.58
N LEU A 158 -16.53 5.02 -2.64
CA LEU A 158 -15.75 5.01 -3.88
C LEU A 158 -14.30 5.41 -3.66
N ILE A 159 -14.05 6.34 -2.74
CA ILE A 159 -12.74 6.90 -2.44
C ILE A 159 -12.21 6.33 -1.12
N SER A 160 -10.98 5.81 -1.18
CA SER A 160 -10.30 5.25 -0.01
C SER A 160 -9.69 6.36 0.86
N PRO A 161 -9.87 6.33 2.19
CA PRO A 161 -9.20 7.24 3.11
C PRO A 161 -7.69 6.98 3.22
N ARG A 162 -7.17 5.88 2.68
CA ARG A 162 -5.74 5.54 2.71
C ARG A 162 -4.88 6.58 2.00
N TYR A 163 -5.30 7.02 0.81
CA TYR A 163 -4.54 7.94 -0.06
C TYR A 163 -5.41 8.93 -0.86
N GLY A 164 -6.74 8.92 -0.63
CA GLY A 164 -7.67 9.80 -1.33
C GLY A 164 -7.99 9.44 -2.78
N GLY A 165 -7.63 8.23 -3.23
CA GLY A 165 -7.94 7.74 -4.58
C GLY A 165 -9.09 6.74 -4.62
N PRO A 166 -9.61 6.41 -5.83
CA PRO A 166 -10.74 5.49 -6.00
C PRO A 166 -10.32 4.05 -5.73
N ILE A 167 -11.14 3.31 -4.98
CA ILE A 167 -10.95 1.87 -4.75
C ILE A 167 -11.90 1.04 -5.61
N ILE A 168 -13.05 1.58 -5.99
CA ILE A 168 -14.04 0.97 -6.88
C ILE A 168 -13.82 1.51 -8.28
N GLY A 169 -13.85 0.65 -9.30
CA GLY A 169 -13.65 1.06 -10.69
C GLY A 169 -13.68 -0.13 -11.64
N ALA A 170 -13.43 0.14 -12.93
CA ALA A 170 -13.35 -0.90 -13.94
C ALA A 170 -12.17 -1.86 -13.68
N ILE A 171 -12.40 -3.15 -13.89
CA ILE A 171 -11.39 -4.20 -13.78
C ILE A 171 -11.42 -5.13 -14.99
N ARG A 172 -10.27 -5.75 -15.29
CA ARG A 172 -10.13 -6.86 -16.26
C ARG A 172 -10.80 -6.56 -17.62
N ASP A 173 -11.86 -7.31 -17.99
CA ASP A 173 -12.50 -7.22 -19.30
C ASP A 173 -13.17 -5.88 -19.57
N PHE A 174 -13.59 -5.14 -18.54
CA PHE A 174 -14.08 -3.78 -18.69
C PHE A 174 -12.98 -2.83 -19.22
N ILE A 175 -11.74 -3.02 -18.77
CA ILE A 175 -10.59 -2.22 -19.24
C ILE A 175 -10.26 -2.59 -20.69
N THR A 176 -10.23 -3.90 -21.00
CA THR A 176 -10.00 -4.38 -22.37
C THR A 176 -11.09 -3.88 -23.32
N GLY A 177 -12.36 -3.97 -22.90
CA GLY A 177 -13.51 -3.48 -23.66
C GLY A 177 -13.43 -1.96 -23.90
N ALA A 178 -13.04 -1.18 -22.89
CA ALA A 178 -12.85 0.26 -23.02
C ALA A 178 -11.74 0.60 -24.04
N PHE A 179 -10.63 -0.13 -23.99
CA PHE A 179 -9.52 0.06 -24.91
C PHE A 179 -9.94 -0.23 -26.35
N ILE A 180 -10.54 -1.40 -26.61
CA ILE A 180 -10.95 -1.79 -27.97
C ILE A 180 -12.02 -0.83 -28.50
N LEU A 181 -12.99 -0.43 -27.67
CA LEU A 181 -14.03 0.51 -28.06
C LEU A 181 -13.46 1.88 -28.47
N THR A 182 -12.48 2.40 -27.74
CA THR A 182 -11.96 3.77 -27.92
C THR A 182 -10.79 3.88 -28.91
N GLN A 183 -10.39 2.78 -29.56
CA GLN A 183 -9.39 2.81 -30.63
C GLN A 183 -9.86 3.66 -31.82
N ASP A 184 -8.94 4.32 -32.51
CA ASP A 184 -9.25 5.15 -33.70
C ASP A 184 -9.86 4.35 -34.88
N LYS A 185 -9.60 3.03 -34.92
CA LYS A 185 -10.10 2.10 -35.94
C LYS A 185 -11.48 1.52 -35.64
N THR A 186 -12.08 1.84 -34.52
CA THR A 186 -13.38 1.26 -34.11
C THR A 186 -14.53 2.11 -34.61
N PHE A 187 -15.30 1.52 -35.51
CA PHE A 187 -16.49 2.13 -36.12
C PHE A 187 -17.72 1.28 -35.81
N LEU A 188 -18.81 1.94 -35.43
CA LEU A 188 -20.09 1.35 -35.08
C LEU A 188 -21.20 1.77 -36.07
N LYS A 189 -22.02 0.86 -36.48
CA LYS A 189 -23.22 1.19 -37.25
C LYS A 189 -24.26 1.89 -36.38
N GLU A 190 -25.16 2.64 -36.98
CA GLU A 190 -26.20 3.40 -36.26
C GLU A 190 -27.04 2.50 -35.32
N GLU A 191 -27.43 1.31 -35.78
CA GLU A 191 -28.19 0.35 -34.95
C GLU A 191 -27.39 -0.16 -33.74
N GLU A 192 -26.11 -0.52 -33.94
CA GLU A 192 -25.21 -1.00 -32.87
C GLU A 192 -24.95 0.10 -31.84
N PHE A 193 -24.71 1.32 -32.36
CA PHE A 193 -24.50 2.49 -31.52
C PHE A 193 -25.71 2.82 -30.66
N ALA A 194 -26.90 2.85 -31.29
CA ALA A 194 -28.17 3.13 -30.59
C ALA A 194 -28.51 2.06 -29.55
N ASN A 195 -28.30 0.79 -29.86
CA ASN A 195 -28.52 -0.30 -28.93
C ASN A 195 -27.59 -0.22 -27.71
N LEU A 196 -26.29 0.03 -27.93
CA LEU A 196 -25.32 0.18 -26.84
C LEU A 196 -25.61 1.42 -26.00
N ALA A 197 -25.98 2.55 -26.64
CA ALA A 197 -26.35 3.77 -25.92
C ALA A 197 -27.61 3.56 -25.04
N LEU A 198 -28.62 2.88 -25.56
CA LEU A 198 -29.85 2.54 -24.80
C LEU A 198 -29.56 1.62 -23.63
N LEU A 199 -28.72 0.60 -23.81
CA LEU A 199 -28.29 -0.29 -22.71
C LEU A 199 -27.56 0.47 -21.59
N GLY A 200 -26.79 1.49 -21.91
CA GLY A 200 -26.16 2.40 -20.95
C GLY A 200 -27.12 3.41 -20.29
N GLY A 201 -28.42 3.37 -20.66
CA GLY A 201 -29.43 4.28 -20.11
C GLY A 201 -29.53 5.64 -20.81
N TYR A 202 -28.93 5.81 -21.98
CA TYR A 202 -29.03 7.05 -22.77
C TYR A 202 -30.32 7.04 -23.60
N SER A 203 -31.21 8.01 -23.31
CA SER A 203 -32.54 8.11 -23.95
C SER A 203 -32.74 9.42 -24.72
N LYS A 204 -31.67 10.18 -24.97
CA LYS A 204 -31.72 11.44 -25.72
C LYS A 204 -31.42 11.20 -27.20
N GLU A 205 -31.60 12.24 -28.01
CA GLU A 205 -31.24 12.21 -29.45
C GLU A 205 -29.75 11.85 -29.61
N LEU A 206 -29.46 11.03 -30.63
CA LEU A 206 -28.10 10.62 -30.93
C LEU A 206 -27.29 11.81 -31.47
N PRO A 207 -25.99 11.85 -31.17
CA PRO A 207 -25.11 12.90 -31.70
C PRO A 207 -25.00 12.80 -33.24
N GLU A 208 -24.50 13.85 -33.87
CA GLU A 208 -24.21 13.81 -35.30
C GLU A 208 -23.09 12.81 -35.60
N PRO A 209 -23.24 11.98 -36.63
CA PRO A 209 -22.23 11.00 -37.03
C PRO A 209 -20.99 11.69 -37.56
N LYS A 210 -19.80 11.24 -37.15
CA LYS A 210 -18.51 11.79 -37.64
C LYS A 210 -18.13 11.27 -39.02
N HIS A 211 -18.68 10.14 -39.46
CA HIS A 211 -18.38 9.51 -40.75
C HIS A 211 -19.67 9.06 -41.47
N HIS A 212 -19.63 9.09 -42.79
CA HIS A 212 -20.67 8.54 -43.65
C HIS A 212 -20.01 7.64 -44.69
N GLU A 213 -20.44 6.41 -44.77
CA GLU A 213 -19.95 5.43 -45.71
C GLU A 213 -21.15 4.82 -46.48
N ASN A 214 -21.12 4.93 -47.79
CA ASN A 214 -22.20 4.44 -48.65
C ASN A 214 -23.61 4.94 -48.27
N GLY A 215 -23.74 6.19 -47.81
CA GLY A 215 -25.01 6.77 -47.36
C GLY A 215 -25.50 6.30 -45.97
N ARG A 216 -24.72 5.46 -45.25
CA ARG A 216 -25.02 5.02 -43.90
C ARG A 216 -24.25 5.86 -42.90
N LYS A 217 -24.87 6.20 -41.79
CA LYS A 217 -24.27 6.92 -40.68
C LYS A 217 -23.36 5.98 -39.89
N ILE A 218 -22.12 6.37 -39.64
CA ILE A 218 -21.13 5.64 -38.89
C ILE A 218 -20.66 6.48 -37.72
N TYR A 219 -20.68 5.87 -36.55
CA TYR A 219 -20.26 6.47 -35.29
C TYR A 219 -18.93 5.89 -34.84
N THR A 220 -18.15 6.67 -34.09
CA THR A 220 -16.91 6.18 -33.47
C THR A 220 -17.21 5.69 -32.05
N GLY A 221 -16.43 4.71 -31.55
CA GLY A 221 -16.57 4.27 -30.17
C GLY A 221 -16.24 5.37 -29.17
N LYS A 222 -15.41 6.37 -29.53
CA LYS A 222 -15.15 7.55 -28.71
C LYS A 222 -16.41 8.41 -28.52
N GLN A 223 -17.25 8.54 -29.54
CA GLN A 223 -18.53 9.22 -29.39
C GLN A 223 -19.46 8.49 -28.41
N LEU A 224 -19.49 7.16 -28.47
CA LEU A 224 -20.28 6.36 -27.52
C LEU A 224 -19.83 6.56 -26.07
N PHE A 225 -18.53 6.53 -25.82
CA PHE A 225 -17.98 6.80 -24.50
C PHE A 225 -18.32 8.19 -23.98
N SER A 226 -18.27 9.18 -24.86
CA SER A 226 -18.53 10.59 -24.52
C SER A 226 -19.98 10.86 -24.10
N LEU A 227 -20.96 10.03 -24.50
CA LEU A 227 -22.36 10.20 -24.11
C LEU A 227 -22.60 10.15 -22.61
N PHE A 228 -21.76 9.44 -21.88
CA PHE A 228 -21.89 9.21 -20.44
C PHE A 228 -21.07 10.15 -19.59
N LEU A 229 -20.24 11.02 -20.21
CA LEU A 229 -19.45 12.03 -19.50
C LEU A 229 -20.30 13.30 -19.19
N PRO A 230 -20.02 14.02 -18.11
CA PRO A 230 -20.59 15.34 -17.87
C PRO A 230 -20.20 16.30 -18.99
N LYS A 231 -21.15 17.16 -19.45
CA LYS A 231 -20.94 18.02 -20.62
C LYS A 231 -19.87 19.09 -20.51
N ASP A 232 -19.55 19.48 -19.29
CA ASP A 232 -18.51 20.47 -18.95
C ASP A 232 -17.21 19.86 -18.43
N PHE A 233 -17.04 18.55 -18.57
CA PHE A 233 -15.88 17.82 -18.09
C PHE A 233 -14.68 18.01 -19.01
N ASN A 234 -13.56 18.50 -18.42
CA ASN A 234 -12.30 18.74 -19.13
C ASN A 234 -11.18 18.02 -18.40
N PHE A 235 -10.43 17.21 -19.16
CA PHE A 235 -9.42 16.35 -18.53
C PHE A 235 -8.36 15.87 -19.52
N VAL A 236 -7.11 15.78 -19.05
CA VAL A 236 -5.98 15.22 -19.79
C VAL A 236 -5.25 14.21 -18.94
N ILE A 237 -4.95 13.04 -19.51
CA ILE A 237 -4.12 12.00 -18.86
C ILE A 237 -3.37 11.18 -19.89
N THR A 238 -2.16 10.74 -19.52
CA THR A 238 -1.38 9.79 -20.32
C THR A 238 -1.79 8.37 -19.99
N SER A 239 -2.31 7.62 -20.97
CA SER A 239 -2.71 6.23 -20.82
C SER A 239 -1.51 5.31 -20.54
N LYS A 240 -1.76 4.15 -19.92
CA LYS A 240 -0.73 3.10 -19.74
C LYS A 240 -0.27 2.54 -21.07
N TRP A 241 -1.19 2.39 -22.03
CA TRP A 241 -0.89 2.00 -23.39
C TRP A 241 0.09 2.95 -24.06
N ASN A 242 -0.11 4.26 -23.94
CA ASN A 242 0.81 5.26 -24.50
C ASN A 242 2.21 5.19 -23.86
N LYS A 243 2.30 4.94 -22.55
CA LYS A 243 3.58 4.72 -21.87
C LYS A 243 4.29 3.45 -22.35
N ALA A 244 3.54 2.41 -22.72
CA ALA A 244 4.08 1.14 -23.21
C ALA A 244 4.49 1.20 -24.69
N SER A 245 3.74 1.91 -25.54
CA SER A 245 3.87 1.98 -27.01
C SER A 245 4.91 2.97 -27.54
N LYS A 246 6.03 3.17 -26.86
CA LYS A 246 7.19 3.98 -27.29
C LYS A 246 6.88 5.40 -27.81
N GLY A 247 5.79 6.02 -27.36
CA GLY A 247 5.50 7.42 -27.63
C GLY A 247 4.75 7.71 -28.93
N GLU A 248 4.26 6.71 -29.65
CA GLU A 248 3.41 6.89 -30.82
C GLU A 248 1.92 7.10 -30.47
N GLY A 249 1.54 6.90 -29.20
CA GLY A 249 0.19 7.06 -28.69
C GLY A 249 -0.14 8.51 -28.36
N LYS A 250 -1.41 8.89 -28.54
CA LYS A 250 -1.94 10.21 -28.16
C LYS A 250 -2.43 10.17 -26.71
N ASP A 251 -2.19 11.22 -25.94
CA ASP A 251 -2.77 11.38 -24.63
C ASP A 251 -4.30 11.42 -24.70
N VAL A 252 -4.93 10.94 -23.64
CA VAL A 252 -6.38 11.00 -23.46
C VAL A 252 -6.73 12.46 -23.18
N VAL A 253 -7.42 13.09 -24.13
CA VAL A 253 -7.89 14.47 -24.01
C VAL A 253 -9.41 14.48 -24.10
N ILE A 254 -10.04 14.93 -23.03
CA ILE A 254 -11.49 15.16 -22.95
C ILE A 254 -11.71 16.67 -22.86
N LYS A 255 -12.51 17.22 -23.78
CA LYS A 255 -12.90 18.63 -23.78
C LYS A 255 -14.41 18.76 -23.89
N ASN A 256 -15.02 19.52 -22.97
CA ASN A 256 -16.46 19.71 -22.91
C ASN A 256 -17.27 18.39 -22.94
N GLY A 257 -16.77 17.36 -22.23
CA GLY A 257 -17.39 16.05 -22.15
C GLY A 257 -17.19 15.17 -23.40
N GLU A 258 -16.44 15.60 -24.40
CA GLU A 258 -16.11 14.81 -25.61
C GLU A 258 -14.68 14.27 -25.53
N LEU A 259 -14.52 12.97 -25.76
CA LEU A 259 -13.22 12.32 -25.93
C LEU A 259 -12.66 12.62 -27.33
N ILE A 260 -11.68 13.51 -27.40
CA ILE A 260 -11.09 13.97 -28.66
C ILE A 260 -9.99 13.03 -29.14
N SER A 261 -9.07 12.68 -28.24
CA SER A 261 -7.90 11.85 -28.57
C SER A 261 -7.57 10.86 -27.46
N GLY A 262 -6.72 9.88 -27.78
CA GLY A 262 -6.27 8.85 -26.87
C GLY A 262 -7.20 7.65 -26.77
N VAL A 263 -6.81 6.67 -25.97
CA VAL A 263 -7.55 5.44 -25.69
C VAL A 263 -7.78 5.30 -24.18
N ILE A 264 -8.93 4.78 -23.81
CA ILE A 264 -9.33 4.56 -22.42
C ILE A 264 -8.78 3.23 -21.95
N ASP A 265 -8.04 3.25 -20.85
CA ASP A 265 -7.43 2.08 -20.22
C ASP A 265 -7.56 2.11 -18.68
N LYS A 266 -6.77 1.28 -17.97
CA LYS A 266 -6.78 1.23 -16.51
C LYS A 266 -6.49 2.60 -15.89
N ALA A 267 -5.56 3.38 -16.44
CA ALA A 267 -5.25 4.72 -15.92
C ALA A 267 -6.45 5.67 -15.94
N SER A 268 -7.38 5.48 -16.90
CA SER A 268 -8.53 6.36 -17.09
C SER A 268 -9.74 6.00 -16.22
N ILE A 269 -10.11 4.71 -16.13
CA ILE A 269 -11.34 4.25 -15.45
C ILE A 269 -11.13 3.10 -14.46
N GLY A 270 -9.87 2.67 -14.28
CA GLY A 270 -9.57 1.50 -13.47
C GLY A 270 -9.76 1.72 -11.97
N ALA A 271 -10.00 0.62 -11.25
CA ALA A 271 -9.92 0.58 -9.80
C ALA A 271 -8.49 0.83 -9.33
N GLU A 272 -8.32 1.49 -8.17
CA GLU A 272 -7.05 1.82 -7.54
C GLU A 272 -6.11 2.71 -8.38
N GLU A 273 -6.66 3.46 -9.33
CA GLU A 273 -5.88 4.42 -10.13
C GLU A 273 -6.22 5.86 -9.72
N PRO A 274 -5.32 6.54 -9.02
CA PRO A 274 -5.49 7.94 -8.69
C PRO A 274 -5.47 8.80 -9.97
N ASP A 275 -6.03 9.98 -9.89
CA ASP A 275 -6.16 10.91 -11.03
C ASP A 275 -6.89 10.38 -12.27
N SER A 276 -7.66 9.31 -12.12
CA SER A 276 -8.50 8.78 -13.21
C SER A 276 -9.71 9.67 -13.51
N VAL A 277 -10.33 9.45 -14.66
CA VAL A 277 -11.60 10.11 -15.05
C VAL A 277 -12.65 9.88 -13.97
N LEU A 278 -12.77 8.65 -13.46
CA LEU A 278 -13.71 8.30 -12.40
C LEU A 278 -13.44 9.09 -11.11
N HIS A 279 -12.18 9.17 -10.69
CA HIS A 279 -11.78 9.93 -9.52
C HIS A 279 -12.16 11.41 -9.63
N ARG A 280 -11.98 11.99 -10.80
CA ARG A 280 -12.33 13.40 -11.06
C ARG A 280 -13.82 13.63 -11.10
N ILE A 281 -14.57 12.73 -11.71
CA ILE A 281 -16.04 12.82 -11.69
C ILE A 281 -16.54 12.75 -10.23
N ALA A 282 -15.99 11.85 -9.41
CA ALA A 282 -16.38 11.73 -8.00
C ALA A 282 -16.09 13.01 -7.20
N LYS A 283 -14.93 13.65 -7.41
CA LYS A 283 -14.54 14.88 -6.70
C LYS A 283 -15.26 16.14 -7.19
N ASP A 284 -15.41 16.29 -8.50
CA ASP A 284 -15.93 17.52 -9.10
C ASP A 284 -17.47 17.54 -9.15
N TYR A 285 -18.11 16.37 -9.38
CA TYR A 285 -19.57 16.23 -9.57
C TYR A 285 -20.26 15.42 -8.46
N GLY A 286 -19.48 14.83 -7.56
CA GLY A 286 -19.98 14.02 -6.43
C GLY A 286 -20.15 12.54 -6.73
N ASN A 287 -20.34 11.78 -5.65
CA ASN A 287 -20.34 10.31 -5.67
C ASN A 287 -21.51 9.72 -6.48
N GLU A 288 -22.68 10.37 -6.47
CA GLU A 288 -23.84 9.92 -7.25
C GLU A 288 -23.63 10.07 -8.77
N ALA A 289 -22.92 11.11 -9.21
CA ALA A 289 -22.55 11.27 -10.61
C ALA A 289 -21.54 10.22 -11.04
N ALA A 290 -20.55 9.94 -10.19
CA ALA A 290 -19.55 8.90 -10.42
C ALA A 290 -20.19 7.50 -10.47
N LYS A 291 -21.13 7.19 -9.60
CA LYS A 291 -21.91 5.95 -9.63
C LYS A 291 -22.64 5.80 -10.95
N ARG A 292 -23.43 6.81 -11.36
CA ARG A 292 -24.19 6.77 -12.62
C ARG A 292 -23.29 6.58 -13.83
N PHE A 293 -22.16 7.32 -13.87
CA PHE A 293 -21.18 7.13 -14.94
C PHE A 293 -20.65 5.71 -14.97
N LEU A 294 -20.25 5.17 -13.79
CA LEU A 294 -19.67 3.84 -13.70
C LEU A 294 -20.68 2.75 -14.10
N ASP A 295 -21.89 2.79 -13.56
CA ASP A 295 -22.96 1.82 -13.91
C ASP A 295 -23.25 1.83 -15.40
N SER A 296 -23.45 3.01 -16.01
CA SER A 296 -23.75 3.13 -17.44
C SER A 296 -22.60 2.65 -18.31
N ILE A 297 -21.38 3.06 -18.04
CA ILE A 297 -20.25 2.70 -18.89
C ILE A 297 -19.90 1.22 -18.79
N LEU A 298 -19.98 0.61 -17.61
CA LEU A 298 -19.64 -0.81 -17.43
C LEU A 298 -20.62 -1.73 -18.17
N ILE A 299 -21.91 -1.40 -18.21
CA ILE A 299 -22.90 -2.14 -18.99
C ILE A 299 -22.61 -2.04 -20.49
N VAL A 300 -22.25 -0.85 -20.96
CA VAL A 300 -21.88 -0.62 -22.37
C VAL A 300 -20.65 -1.43 -22.75
N LEU A 301 -19.59 -1.33 -21.94
CA LEU A 301 -18.32 -2.04 -22.18
C LEU A 301 -18.50 -3.55 -22.17
N LYS A 302 -19.27 -4.09 -21.22
CA LYS A 302 -19.63 -5.50 -21.18
C LYS A 302 -20.36 -5.92 -22.45
N SER A 303 -21.37 -5.17 -22.83
CA SER A 303 -22.20 -5.51 -23.99
C SER A 303 -21.39 -5.43 -25.29
N TYR A 304 -20.53 -4.43 -25.42
CA TYR A 304 -19.64 -4.27 -26.55
C TYR A 304 -18.62 -5.43 -26.66
N ILE A 305 -17.92 -5.78 -25.57
CA ILE A 305 -16.95 -6.87 -25.62
C ILE A 305 -17.61 -8.23 -25.86
N THR A 306 -18.86 -8.42 -25.40
CA THR A 306 -19.64 -9.62 -25.67
C THR A 306 -20.00 -9.74 -27.15
N GLN A 307 -20.34 -8.63 -27.82
CA GLN A 307 -20.68 -8.61 -29.27
C GLN A 307 -19.40 -8.73 -30.12
N ASN A 308 -18.34 -8.04 -29.79
CA ASN A 308 -17.09 -8.03 -30.54
C ASN A 308 -16.30 -9.33 -30.36
N GLY A 309 -16.39 -9.94 -29.18
CA GLY A 309 -15.56 -11.07 -28.78
C GLY A 309 -14.13 -10.64 -28.40
N PHE A 310 -13.57 -11.29 -27.40
CA PHE A 310 -12.16 -11.18 -27.01
C PHE A 310 -11.72 -12.50 -26.40
N SER A 311 -10.60 -13.04 -26.87
CA SER A 311 -10.08 -14.32 -26.40
C SER A 311 -8.56 -14.30 -26.35
N TYR A 312 -8.00 -15.11 -25.48
CA TYR A 312 -6.56 -15.33 -25.37
C TYR A 312 -6.28 -16.82 -25.54
N GLY A 313 -5.69 -17.17 -26.66
CA GLY A 313 -5.43 -18.54 -27.04
C GLY A 313 -3.95 -18.91 -27.06
N TYR A 314 -3.69 -20.18 -27.31
CA TYR A 314 -2.31 -20.68 -27.44
C TYR A 314 -1.57 -20.05 -28.62
N SER A 315 -2.28 -19.71 -29.70
CA SER A 315 -1.74 -19.02 -30.86
C SER A 315 -1.16 -17.65 -30.54
N ASP A 316 -1.72 -16.97 -29.53
CA ASP A 316 -1.23 -15.64 -29.10
C ASP A 316 0.14 -15.69 -28.42
N LEU A 317 0.61 -16.88 -28.06
CA LEU A 317 1.92 -17.13 -27.50
C LEU A 317 2.98 -17.55 -28.57
N TRP A 318 2.60 -17.59 -29.84
CA TRP A 318 3.47 -18.11 -30.88
C TRP A 318 4.48 -17.06 -31.33
N LEU A 319 5.74 -17.37 -31.20
CA LEU A 319 6.85 -16.55 -31.69
C LEU A 319 7.43 -17.16 -32.97
N SER A 320 7.95 -16.32 -33.86
CA SER A 320 8.69 -16.76 -35.05
C SER A 320 9.96 -17.51 -34.66
N ASP A 321 10.42 -18.40 -35.55
CA ASP A 321 11.65 -19.16 -35.30
C ASP A 321 12.89 -18.26 -35.23
N GLU A 322 12.89 -17.12 -35.93
CA GLU A 322 13.93 -16.11 -35.85
C GLU A 322 14.00 -15.50 -34.44
N THR A 323 12.87 -15.10 -33.89
CA THR A 323 12.78 -14.55 -32.53
C THR A 323 13.18 -15.58 -31.47
N ARG A 324 12.78 -16.85 -31.63
CA ARG A 324 13.20 -17.93 -30.74
C ARG A 324 14.71 -18.11 -30.73
N THR A 325 15.30 -18.04 -31.91
CA THR A 325 16.77 -18.16 -32.08
C THR A 325 17.47 -16.96 -31.42
N GLU A 326 16.93 -15.75 -31.57
CA GLU A 326 17.45 -14.56 -30.92
C GLU A 326 17.39 -14.66 -29.39
N ILE A 327 16.26 -15.11 -28.83
CA ILE A 327 16.09 -15.34 -27.38
C ILE A 327 17.11 -16.38 -26.89
N SER A 328 17.27 -17.49 -27.62
CA SER A 328 18.26 -18.54 -27.29
C SER A 328 19.67 -17.97 -27.29
N ASN A 329 20.02 -17.15 -28.26
CA ASN A 329 21.34 -16.50 -28.34
C ASN A 329 21.57 -15.52 -27.17
N VAL A 330 20.55 -14.79 -26.72
CA VAL A 330 20.65 -13.91 -25.53
C VAL A 330 20.97 -14.73 -24.29
N ILE A 331 20.32 -15.87 -24.12
CA ILE A 331 20.54 -16.76 -22.97
C ILE A 331 21.92 -17.40 -23.07
N LEU A 332 22.35 -17.89 -24.22
CA LEU A 332 23.68 -18.50 -24.43
C LEU A 332 24.80 -17.50 -24.10
N LYS A 333 24.71 -16.28 -24.60
CA LYS A 333 25.68 -15.21 -24.27
C LYS A 333 25.74 -14.91 -22.76
N ALA A 334 24.65 -15.04 -22.06
CA ALA A 334 24.65 -14.87 -20.61
C ALA A 334 25.35 -16.04 -19.91
N TYR A 335 25.18 -17.27 -20.40
CA TYR A 335 25.93 -18.43 -19.90
C TYR A 335 27.43 -18.28 -20.12
N GLU A 336 27.86 -17.88 -21.32
CA GLU A 336 29.26 -17.60 -21.62
C GLU A 336 29.88 -16.60 -20.65
N LYS A 337 29.16 -15.48 -20.39
CA LYS A 337 29.63 -14.49 -19.40
C LYS A 337 29.69 -15.03 -17.98
N VAL A 338 28.72 -15.86 -17.58
CA VAL A 338 28.76 -16.47 -16.26
C VAL A 338 29.92 -17.44 -16.12
N TYR A 339 30.21 -18.23 -17.15
CA TYR A 339 31.40 -19.10 -17.16
C TYR A 339 32.70 -18.30 -17.09
N GLU A 340 32.75 -17.14 -17.75
CA GLU A 340 33.90 -16.23 -17.66
C GLU A 340 34.08 -15.68 -16.25
N LEU A 341 32.97 -15.25 -15.60
CA LEU A 341 32.99 -14.81 -14.20
C LEU A 341 33.42 -15.88 -13.22
N ILE A 342 32.97 -17.11 -13.41
CA ILE A 342 33.41 -18.27 -12.60
C ILE A 342 34.90 -18.50 -12.78
N LYS A 343 35.42 -18.46 -14.03
CA LYS A 343 36.83 -18.61 -14.31
C LYS A 343 37.67 -17.49 -13.68
N GLN A 344 37.23 -16.24 -13.76
CA GLN A 344 37.86 -15.09 -13.11
C GLN A 344 37.90 -15.24 -11.58
N HIS A 345 36.84 -15.82 -10.99
CA HIS A 345 36.82 -16.12 -9.55
C HIS A 345 37.85 -17.21 -9.19
N ASP A 346 37.95 -18.28 -9.98
CA ASP A 346 38.89 -19.39 -9.74
C ASP A 346 40.34 -18.93 -9.93
N GLU A 347 40.57 -17.96 -10.84
CA GLU A 347 41.87 -17.33 -11.10
C GLU A 347 42.18 -16.13 -10.15
N GLU A 348 41.30 -15.83 -9.16
CA GLU A 348 41.41 -14.71 -8.22
C GLU A 348 41.53 -13.33 -8.89
N THR A 349 41.06 -13.22 -10.13
CA THR A 349 41.10 -11.96 -10.92
C THR A 349 39.77 -11.18 -10.90
N LEU A 350 38.75 -11.74 -10.23
CA LEU A 350 37.42 -11.10 -10.16
C LEU A 350 37.50 -9.74 -9.49
N PRO A 351 36.94 -8.67 -10.08
CA PRO A 351 36.90 -7.36 -9.45
C PRO A 351 36.06 -7.42 -8.16
N LEU A 352 36.72 -7.27 -7.03
CA LEU A 352 36.07 -7.31 -5.72
C LEU A 352 35.30 -6.02 -5.46
N THR A 353 34.03 -6.15 -5.17
CA THR A 353 33.23 -5.05 -4.63
C THR A 353 33.62 -4.89 -3.15
N ARG A 354 34.01 -3.69 -2.74
CA ARG A 354 34.47 -3.42 -1.36
C ARG A 354 33.42 -3.90 -0.34
N GLY A 355 33.88 -4.70 0.60
CA GLY A 355 33.07 -5.22 1.70
C GLY A 355 32.32 -6.52 1.43
N LEU A 356 32.50 -7.16 0.28
CA LEU A 356 31.97 -8.49 -0.04
C LEU A 356 33.11 -9.51 -0.10
N SER A 357 32.84 -10.73 0.34
CA SER A 357 33.76 -11.82 0.11
C SER A 357 33.81 -12.16 -1.39
N PRO A 358 34.91 -12.78 -1.90
CA PRO A 358 34.99 -13.17 -3.31
C PRO A 358 33.81 -14.02 -3.78
N ALA A 359 33.34 -14.94 -2.94
CA ALA A 359 32.17 -15.76 -3.24
C ALA A 359 30.85 -14.97 -3.30
N GLU A 360 30.67 -13.99 -2.42
CA GLU A 360 29.49 -13.10 -2.45
C GLU A 360 29.51 -12.17 -3.66
N ALA A 361 30.68 -11.68 -4.05
CA ALA A 361 30.86 -10.87 -5.26
C ALA A 361 30.51 -11.67 -6.52
N LEU A 362 30.98 -12.92 -6.63
CA LEU A 362 30.64 -13.82 -7.73
C LEU A 362 29.11 -14.04 -7.81
N GLU A 363 28.48 -14.36 -6.69
CA GLU A 363 27.02 -14.57 -6.64
C GLU A 363 26.27 -13.31 -7.10
N LEU A 364 26.72 -12.13 -6.70
CA LEU A 364 26.15 -10.86 -7.11
C LEU A 364 26.22 -10.66 -8.63
N TYR A 365 27.40 -10.81 -9.21
CA TYR A 365 27.59 -10.63 -10.66
C TYR A 365 26.80 -11.64 -11.47
N VAL A 366 26.79 -12.90 -11.05
CA VAL A 366 26.03 -13.96 -11.73
C VAL A 366 24.52 -13.68 -11.70
N VAL A 367 23.96 -13.33 -10.55
CA VAL A 367 22.53 -13.00 -10.42
C VAL A 367 22.16 -11.81 -11.31
N ASN A 368 23.00 -10.77 -11.34
CA ASN A 368 22.78 -9.59 -12.17
C ASN A 368 22.77 -9.92 -13.66
N GLU A 369 23.76 -10.71 -14.15
CA GLU A 369 23.80 -11.09 -15.57
C GLU A 369 22.62 -11.98 -15.97
N LEU A 370 22.26 -12.95 -15.15
CA LEU A 370 21.12 -13.81 -15.39
C LEU A 370 19.78 -13.08 -15.37
N SER A 371 19.62 -12.10 -14.46
CA SER A 371 18.43 -11.26 -14.41
C SER A 371 18.32 -10.35 -15.65
N ARG A 372 19.44 -9.75 -16.06
CA ARG A 372 19.51 -8.95 -17.30
C ARG A 372 19.19 -9.79 -18.54
N ALA A 373 19.65 -11.05 -18.57
CA ALA A 373 19.37 -11.97 -19.68
C ALA A 373 17.87 -12.27 -19.77
N ARG A 374 17.23 -12.61 -18.65
CA ARG A 374 15.78 -12.80 -18.58
C ARG A 374 15.03 -11.57 -19.08
N ASP A 375 15.37 -10.39 -18.59
CA ASP A 375 14.70 -9.16 -18.95
C ASP A 375 14.89 -8.78 -20.43
N ARG A 376 16.08 -9.02 -20.98
CA ARG A 376 16.35 -8.85 -22.42
C ARG A 376 15.57 -9.84 -23.26
N ALA A 377 15.57 -11.12 -22.89
CA ALA A 377 14.80 -12.16 -23.56
C ALA A 377 13.29 -11.85 -23.55
N GLY A 378 12.75 -11.40 -22.40
CA GLY A 378 11.37 -10.95 -22.27
C GLY A 378 11.04 -9.74 -23.15
N LYS A 379 11.92 -8.74 -23.20
CA LYS A 379 11.75 -7.57 -24.09
C LYS A 379 11.85 -7.94 -25.58
N THR A 380 12.68 -8.90 -25.94
CA THR A 380 12.77 -9.41 -27.33
C THR A 380 11.45 -10.08 -27.70
N ALA A 381 10.90 -10.90 -26.83
CA ALA A 381 9.60 -11.53 -27.04
C ALA A 381 8.46 -10.50 -27.16
N ASP A 382 8.41 -9.53 -26.26
CA ASP A 382 7.38 -8.48 -26.24
C ASP A 382 7.39 -7.62 -27.52
N ARG A 383 8.57 -7.33 -28.06
CA ARG A 383 8.71 -6.58 -29.32
C ARG A 383 8.32 -7.36 -30.56
N ALA A 384 8.36 -8.68 -30.49
CA ALA A 384 8.04 -9.55 -31.61
C ALA A 384 6.53 -9.78 -31.81
N PHE A 385 5.74 -9.49 -30.78
CA PHE A 385 4.29 -9.58 -30.87
C PHE A 385 3.70 -8.34 -31.53
N PRO A 386 2.68 -8.50 -32.37
CA PRO A 386 1.94 -7.37 -32.93
C PRO A 386 1.07 -6.70 -31.88
N ASP A 387 0.79 -5.41 -32.05
CA ASP A 387 0.01 -4.59 -31.11
C ASP A 387 -1.45 -5.06 -30.92
N ASP A 388 -1.97 -5.85 -31.83
CA ASP A 388 -3.31 -6.45 -31.74
C ASP A 388 -3.34 -7.81 -31.03
N ASN A 389 -2.19 -8.29 -30.55
CA ASN A 389 -2.12 -9.51 -29.76
C ASN A 389 -2.87 -9.35 -28.44
N SER A 390 -3.77 -10.28 -28.13
CA SER A 390 -4.61 -10.23 -26.93
C SER A 390 -3.82 -10.15 -25.63
N GLY A 391 -2.69 -10.86 -25.52
CA GLY A 391 -1.81 -10.81 -24.36
C GLY A 391 -1.15 -9.46 -24.17
N VAL A 392 -0.66 -8.86 -25.27
CA VAL A 392 -0.05 -7.52 -25.26
C VAL A 392 -1.10 -6.46 -24.89
N ILE A 393 -2.30 -6.53 -25.45
CA ILE A 393 -3.41 -5.63 -25.10
C ILE A 393 -3.69 -5.70 -23.60
N MET A 394 -3.90 -6.89 -23.04
CA MET A 394 -4.20 -7.04 -21.60
C MET A 394 -3.09 -6.50 -20.69
N ALA A 395 -1.83 -6.78 -21.03
CA ALA A 395 -0.68 -6.36 -20.22
C ALA A 395 -0.43 -4.85 -20.31
N SER A 396 -0.48 -4.29 -21.53
CA SER A 396 -0.16 -2.87 -21.78
C SER A 396 -1.26 -1.92 -21.33
N THR A 397 -2.54 -2.34 -21.39
CA THR A 397 -3.66 -1.56 -20.87
C THR A 397 -3.82 -1.66 -19.36
N GLY A 398 -3.13 -2.63 -18.71
CA GLY A 398 -3.25 -2.90 -17.29
C GLY A 398 -4.51 -3.70 -16.91
N ALA A 399 -5.18 -4.33 -17.88
CA ALA A 399 -6.34 -5.17 -17.60
C ALA A 399 -5.96 -6.42 -16.81
N ARG A 400 -4.94 -7.16 -17.27
CA ARG A 400 -4.42 -8.35 -16.57
C ARG A 400 -3.02 -8.71 -17.05
N GLY A 401 -2.19 -9.18 -16.12
CA GLY A 401 -0.83 -9.60 -16.41
C GLY A 401 0.15 -8.43 -16.56
N SER A 402 1.35 -8.76 -17.00
CA SER A 402 2.42 -7.81 -17.26
C SER A 402 3.32 -8.35 -18.39
N THR A 403 4.19 -7.52 -18.94
CA THR A 403 5.22 -7.94 -19.92
C THR A 403 6.14 -9.03 -19.36
N LEU A 404 6.36 -9.05 -18.04
CA LEU A 404 7.09 -10.12 -17.37
C LEU A 404 6.39 -11.48 -17.52
N ASN A 405 5.06 -11.52 -17.37
CA ASN A 405 4.30 -12.77 -17.53
C ASN A 405 4.37 -13.27 -18.97
N ILE A 406 4.28 -12.38 -19.96
CA ILE A 406 4.46 -12.73 -21.38
C ILE A 406 5.86 -13.31 -21.58
N GLY A 407 6.90 -12.66 -21.04
CA GLY A 407 8.29 -13.15 -21.11
C GLY A 407 8.47 -14.52 -20.45
N GLN A 408 7.83 -14.80 -19.32
CA GLN A 408 7.88 -16.12 -18.67
C GLN A 408 7.14 -17.20 -19.47
N MET A 409 6.04 -16.82 -20.12
CA MET A 409 5.29 -17.76 -20.96
C MET A 409 6.03 -18.11 -22.25
N THR A 410 6.75 -17.17 -22.85
CA THR A 410 7.26 -17.29 -24.22
C THR A 410 8.78 -17.26 -24.36
N ALA A 411 9.52 -16.66 -23.42
CA ALA A 411 10.98 -16.53 -23.47
C ALA A 411 11.69 -17.41 -22.43
N ALA A 412 11.74 -17.01 -21.17
CA ALA A 412 12.38 -17.78 -20.09
C ALA A 412 11.81 -17.42 -18.72
N LEU A 413 11.70 -18.40 -17.82
CA LEU A 413 11.29 -18.16 -16.43
C LEU A 413 12.37 -17.40 -15.65
N GLY A 414 13.64 -17.67 -15.90
CA GLY A 414 14.76 -17.02 -15.23
C GLY A 414 15.21 -17.69 -13.94
N GLN A 415 16.00 -16.96 -13.16
CA GLN A 415 16.58 -17.45 -11.92
C GLN A 415 15.54 -17.69 -10.84
N GLN A 416 15.50 -18.90 -10.31
CA GLN A 416 14.72 -19.23 -9.11
C GLN A 416 15.57 -18.95 -7.87
N SER A 417 14.95 -18.33 -6.87
CA SER A 417 15.63 -17.93 -5.64
C SER A 417 14.91 -18.46 -4.41
N ILE A 418 15.67 -18.72 -3.36
CA ILE A 418 15.17 -19.10 -2.02
C ILE A 418 15.83 -18.17 -1.01
N ARG A 419 15.02 -17.47 -0.20
CA ARG A 419 15.48 -16.46 0.77
C ARG A 419 16.40 -15.40 0.15
N GLY A 420 16.05 -14.96 -1.06
CA GLY A 420 16.80 -13.94 -1.79
C GLY A 420 18.15 -14.37 -2.36
N ARG A 421 18.47 -15.65 -2.34
CA ARG A 421 19.73 -16.23 -2.87
C ARG A 421 19.45 -17.31 -3.89
N ARG A 422 20.43 -17.59 -4.77
CA ARG A 422 20.36 -18.74 -5.66
C ARG A 422 20.24 -20.03 -4.86
N ILE A 423 19.64 -21.06 -5.43
CA ILE A 423 19.42 -22.33 -4.75
C ILE A 423 20.76 -23.01 -4.43
N THR A 424 21.06 -23.20 -3.15
CA THR A 424 22.33 -23.77 -2.68
C THR A 424 22.14 -24.97 -1.77
N LYS A 425 20.93 -25.12 -1.20
CA LYS A 425 20.63 -26.13 -0.20
C LYS A 425 19.73 -27.24 -0.76
N GLY A 426 20.02 -28.45 -0.45
CA GLY A 426 19.31 -29.67 -0.76
C GLY A 426 20.14 -30.85 -0.29
N TYR A 427 21.41 -30.84 -0.63
CA TYR A 427 22.43 -31.77 -0.18
C TYR A 427 23.66 -31.01 0.33
N ARG A 428 24.66 -31.70 0.80
CA ARG A 428 25.90 -31.06 1.23
C ARG A 428 26.61 -30.45 0.00
N ASP A 429 26.78 -29.14 0.03
CA ASP A 429 27.44 -28.30 -0.98
C ASP A 429 26.90 -28.41 -2.42
N ARG A 430 25.65 -28.88 -2.62
CA ARG A 430 24.97 -28.96 -3.92
C ARG A 430 23.45 -28.95 -3.76
N SER A 431 22.75 -28.51 -4.79
CA SER A 431 21.27 -28.43 -4.79
C SER A 431 20.61 -29.79 -4.99
N LEU A 432 21.13 -30.59 -5.92
CA LEU A 432 20.62 -31.92 -6.30
C LEU A 432 21.78 -32.90 -6.52
N PRO A 433 21.55 -34.24 -6.42
CA PRO A 433 22.57 -35.25 -6.60
C PRO A 433 23.21 -35.24 -8.00
N HIS A 434 22.52 -34.72 -9.00
CA HIS A 434 22.96 -34.63 -10.40
C HIS A 434 24.13 -33.68 -10.62
N PHE A 435 24.37 -32.76 -9.71
CA PHE A 435 25.40 -31.72 -9.84
C PHE A 435 26.62 -32.04 -8.98
N LYS A 436 27.76 -31.51 -9.38
CA LYS A 436 28.98 -31.57 -8.58
C LYS A 436 28.88 -30.74 -7.31
N ALA A 437 29.64 -31.06 -6.28
CA ALA A 437 29.74 -30.24 -5.09
C ALA A 437 30.34 -28.87 -5.44
N ASN A 438 29.82 -27.80 -4.82
CA ASN A 438 30.25 -26.41 -5.06
C ASN A 438 30.14 -25.92 -6.51
N ASP A 439 29.31 -26.55 -7.32
CA ASP A 439 29.06 -26.09 -8.69
C ASP A 439 28.36 -24.75 -8.71
N ALA A 440 28.99 -23.73 -9.32
CA ALA A 440 28.48 -22.38 -9.44
C ALA A 440 27.68 -22.11 -10.73
N ASN A 441 27.54 -23.08 -11.60
CA ASN A 441 26.87 -22.97 -12.89
C ASN A 441 25.40 -22.53 -12.74
N PRO A 442 24.83 -21.83 -13.74
CA PRO A 442 23.41 -21.40 -13.69
C PRO A 442 22.44 -22.57 -13.51
N ASP A 443 22.60 -23.65 -14.26
CA ASP A 443 21.72 -24.83 -14.22
C ASP A 443 21.76 -25.54 -12.86
N SER A 444 22.90 -25.56 -12.17
CA SER A 444 23.06 -26.22 -10.87
C SER A 444 22.43 -25.42 -9.72
N LYS A 445 22.32 -24.09 -9.88
CA LYS A 445 21.78 -23.17 -8.87
C LYS A 445 20.42 -22.59 -9.21
N GLY A 446 19.66 -23.26 -10.09
CA GLY A 446 18.25 -23.00 -10.29
C GLY A 446 17.90 -21.94 -11.32
N PHE A 447 18.72 -21.71 -12.32
CA PHE A 447 18.33 -20.91 -13.48
C PHE A 447 17.48 -21.75 -14.44
N VAL A 448 16.29 -21.25 -14.75
CA VAL A 448 15.32 -21.89 -15.67
C VAL A 448 15.38 -21.16 -17.01
N LYS A 449 16.00 -21.78 -18.01
CA LYS A 449 16.11 -21.23 -19.36
C LYS A 449 14.87 -21.47 -20.22
N SER A 450 14.08 -22.47 -19.86
CA SER A 450 12.84 -22.82 -20.55
C SER A 450 11.68 -21.91 -20.18
N ASN A 451 10.64 -21.94 -20.95
CA ASN A 451 9.40 -21.16 -20.76
C ASN A 451 8.19 -22.10 -20.56
N TYR A 452 7.05 -21.53 -20.16
CA TYR A 452 5.84 -22.34 -19.92
C TYR A 452 5.24 -22.92 -21.20
N ARG A 453 5.36 -22.23 -22.33
CA ARG A 453 4.81 -22.71 -23.61
C ARG A 453 5.50 -23.97 -24.09
N ASP A 454 6.84 -24.00 -24.08
CA ASP A 454 7.65 -25.13 -24.58
C ASP A 454 7.81 -26.24 -23.52
N GLY A 455 7.45 -25.92 -22.26
CA GLY A 455 7.54 -26.84 -21.13
C GLY A 455 8.89 -26.79 -20.42
N LEU A 456 8.94 -27.32 -19.20
CA LEU A 456 10.11 -27.34 -18.33
C LEU A 456 10.72 -28.72 -18.28
N SER A 457 12.05 -28.79 -18.20
CA SER A 457 12.73 -30.03 -17.87
C SER A 457 12.42 -30.47 -16.43
N PRO A 458 12.55 -31.77 -16.06
CA PRO A 458 12.30 -32.23 -14.69
C PRO A 458 13.10 -31.48 -13.62
N LEU A 459 14.36 -31.13 -13.90
CA LEU A 459 15.21 -30.37 -13.00
C LEU A 459 14.71 -28.90 -12.83
N GLU A 460 14.42 -28.25 -13.95
CA GLU A 460 13.89 -26.90 -13.96
C GLU A 460 12.54 -26.81 -13.25
N PHE A 461 11.66 -27.79 -13.49
CA PHE A 461 10.38 -27.88 -12.79
C PHE A 461 10.56 -28.01 -11.27
N PHE A 462 11.50 -28.84 -10.83
CA PHE A 462 11.78 -29.00 -9.40
C PHE A 462 12.26 -27.70 -8.76
N PHE A 463 13.19 -26.99 -9.39
CA PHE A 463 13.65 -25.71 -8.90
C PHE A 463 12.54 -24.65 -8.88
N HIS A 464 11.69 -24.63 -9.90
CA HIS A 464 10.54 -23.75 -9.94
C HIS A 464 9.53 -24.07 -8.83
N ALA A 465 9.28 -25.36 -8.55
CA ALA A 465 8.45 -25.79 -7.45
C ALA A 465 9.01 -25.39 -6.08
N MET A 466 10.34 -25.44 -5.89
CA MET A 466 10.99 -24.97 -4.66
C MET A 466 10.77 -23.47 -4.46
N GLY A 467 10.97 -22.64 -5.47
CA GLY A 467 10.72 -21.19 -5.42
C GLY A 467 9.26 -20.86 -5.17
N GLY A 468 8.34 -21.56 -5.86
CA GLY A 468 6.89 -21.40 -5.63
C GLY A 468 6.46 -21.81 -4.22
N ARG A 469 7.01 -22.90 -3.67
CA ARG A 469 6.74 -23.35 -2.29
C ARG A 469 7.16 -22.30 -1.27
N GLU A 470 8.31 -21.68 -1.45
CA GLU A 470 8.74 -20.58 -0.56
C GLU A 470 7.78 -19.41 -0.61
N GLY A 471 7.32 -19.00 -1.79
CA GLY A 471 6.33 -17.94 -1.94
C GLY A 471 5.03 -18.23 -1.20
N LEU A 472 4.51 -19.46 -1.27
CA LEU A 472 3.30 -19.88 -0.55
C LEU A 472 3.50 -19.86 0.97
N VAL A 473 4.63 -20.36 1.47
CA VAL A 473 4.94 -20.36 2.91
C VAL A 473 5.12 -18.94 3.42
N ASP A 474 5.85 -18.11 2.70
CA ASP A 474 6.07 -16.70 3.06
C ASP A 474 4.74 -15.94 3.14
N THR A 475 3.86 -16.12 2.18
CA THR A 475 2.52 -15.54 2.18
C THR A 475 1.72 -15.95 3.41
N ALA A 476 1.69 -17.24 3.75
CA ALA A 476 0.96 -17.75 4.90
C ALA A 476 1.48 -17.19 6.24
N VAL A 477 2.79 -17.15 6.43
CA VAL A 477 3.42 -16.62 7.66
C VAL A 477 3.22 -15.11 7.79
N ARG A 478 3.42 -14.36 6.71
CA ARG A 478 3.29 -12.90 6.73
C ARG A 478 1.85 -12.45 6.93
N THR A 479 0.87 -13.18 6.43
CA THR A 479 -0.55 -12.90 6.71
C THR A 479 -0.82 -12.83 8.21
N GLN A 480 -0.28 -13.77 8.98
CA GLN A 480 -0.39 -13.76 10.44
C GLN A 480 0.32 -12.53 11.05
N GLN A 481 1.54 -12.21 10.59
CA GLN A 481 2.32 -11.08 11.11
C GLN A 481 1.64 -9.74 10.83
N SER A 482 1.14 -9.53 9.61
CA SER A 482 0.43 -8.31 9.22
C SER A 482 -0.89 -8.15 9.99
N GLY A 483 -1.65 -9.23 10.17
CA GLY A 483 -2.88 -9.24 10.97
C GLY A 483 -2.63 -8.89 12.43
N TYR A 484 -1.55 -9.43 13.04
CA TYR A 484 -1.18 -9.10 14.42
C TYR A 484 -0.71 -7.63 14.55
N MET A 485 0.05 -7.12 13.59
CA MET A 485 0.43 -5.70 13.56
C MET A 485 -0.82 -4.80 13.46
N GLN A 486 -1.75 -5.12 12.56
CA GLN A 486 -3.00 -4.35 12.41
C GLN A 486 -3.84 -4.38 13.69
N ARG A 487 -4.01 -5.54 14.34
CA ARG A 487 -4.72 -5.65 15.62
C ARG A 487 -4.12 -4.75 16.70
N ARG A 488 -2.79 -4.69 16.79
CA ARG A 488 -2.09 -3.82 17.75
C ARG A 488 -2.33 -2.34 17.44
N LEU A 489 -2.22 -1.94 16.16
CA LEU A 489 -2.49 -0.58 15.71
C LEU A 489 -3.93 -0.15 16.03
N ILE A 490 -4.91 -0.98 15.69
CA ILE A 490 -6.32 -0.70 16.00
C ILE A 490 -6.51 -0.53 17.49
N ASN A 491 -6.03 -1.46 18.30
CA ASN A 491 -6.19 -1.37 19.75
C ASN A 491 -5.52 -0.11 20.34
N ALA A 492 -4.36 0.32 19.83
CA ALA A 492 -3.71 1.51 20.32
C ALA A 492 -4.46 2.81 19.96
N LEU A 493 -5.08 2.85 18.79
CA LEU A 493 -5.64 4.06 18.18
C LEU A 493 -7.17 4.15 18.25
N GLU A 494 -7.89 3.06 18.56
CA GLU A 494 -9.35 2.94 18.44
C GLU A 494 -10.15 4.04 19.15
N HIS A 495 -9.60 4.63 20.19
CA HIS A 495 -10.26 5.64 20.99
C HIS A 495 -10.07 7.07 20.47
N MET A 496 -9.18 7.29 19.47
CA MET A 496 -8.85 8.62 18.98
C MET A 496 -9.94 9.14 18.05
N LYS A 497 -10.45 10.32 18.37
CA LYS A 497 -11.49 11.02 17.61
C LYS A 497 -11.18 12.51 17.49
N ILE A 498 -11.85 13.15 16.55
CA ILE A 498 -11.82 14.60 16.40
C ILE A 498 -12.96 15.22 17.22
N GLU A 499 -12.61 16.14 18.07
CA GLU A 499 -13.60 16.92 18.83
C GLU A 499 -14.11 18.12 18.03
N TYR A 500 -15.13 18.80 18.55
CA TYR A 500 -15.74 19.96 17.89
C TYR A 500 -14.79 21.16 17.71
N ASP A 501 -13.72 21.21 18.52
CA ASP A 501 -12.65 22.21 18.42
C ASP A 501 -11.55 21.84 17.41
N GLN A 502 -11.75 20.78 16.59
CA GLN A 502 -10.83 20.25 15.59
C GLN A 502 -9.55 19.59 16.17
N THR A 503 -9.46 19.44 17.50
CA THR A 503 -8.36 18.72 18.13
C THR A 503 -8.59 17.21 18.08
N VAL A 504 -7.51 16.42 17.97
CA VAL A 504 -7.55 14.97 18.14
C VAL A 504 -7.30 14.64 19.59
N ARG A 505 -8.26 13.96 20.23
CA ARG A 505 -8.20 13.64 21.67
C ARG A 505 -8.40 12.15 21.94
N ASP A 506 -7.87 11.75 23.10
CA ASP A 506 -8.16 10.47 23.71
C ASP A 506 -9.47 10.52 24.53
N PRO A 507 -10.01 9.39 25.07
CA PRO A 507 -11.25 9.37 25.87
C PRO A 507 -11.21 10.21 27.14
N HIS A 508 -10.02 10.56 27.61
CA HIS A 508 -9.82 11.34 28.83
C HIS A 508 -9.69 12.84 28.56
N GLY A 509 -9.78 13.25 27.29
CA GLY A 509 -9.65 14.63 26.87
C GLY A 509 -8.20 15.13 26.68
N ASN A 510 -7.20 14.25 26.77
CA ASN A 510 -5.84 14.63 26.45
C ASN A 510 -5.69 14.91 24.97
N ILE A 511 -5.06 16.02 24.61
CA ILE A 511 -4.84 16.42 23.22
C ILE A 511 -3.61 15.67 22.69
N ILE A 512 -3.79 14.89 21.62
CA ILE A 512 -2.71 14.22 20.90
C ILE A 512 -2.25 15.09 19.73
N GLN A 513 -3.19 15.70 18.99
CA GLN A 513 -2.89 16.68 17.96
C GLN A 513 -3.78 17.89 18.11
N PHE A 514 -3.23 19.11 17.99
CA PHE A 514 -4.01 20.35 18.03
C PHE A 514 -4.88 20.55 16.78
N VAL A 515 -4.37 20.07 15.64
CA VAL A 515 -5.09 20.01 14.36
C VAL A 515 -4.73 18.67 13.73
N TYR A 516 -5.72 17.94 13.25
CA TYR A 516 -5.50 16.66 12.61
C TYR A 516 -4.52 16.80 11.43
N GLY A 517 -3.42 16.03 11.44
CA GLY A 517 -2.42 16.05 10.37
C GLY A 517 -1.77 17.42 10.12
N GLU A 518 -1.81 18.34 11.10
CA GLU A 518 -1.30 19.73 11.05
C GLU A 518 -2.09 20.67 10.11
N ASP A 519 -3.03 20.16 9.30
CA ASP A 519 -3.82 20.98 8.35
C ASP A 519 -5.34 20.79 8.43
N GLY A 520 -5.81 19.80 9.17
CA GLY A 520 -7.24 19.54 9.37
C GLY A 520 -7.98 18.96 8.16
N ILE A 521 -7.27 18.33 7.22
CA ILE A 521 -7.85 17.79 5.98
C ILE A 521 -8.14 16.31 6.12
N ASP A 522 -9.32 15.89 5.63
CA ASP A 522 -9.70 14.49 5.54
C ASP A 522 -8.92 13.78 4.41
N PRO A 523 -8.15 12.72 4.70
CA PRO A 523 -7.44 11.96 3.68
C PRO A 523 -8.31 11.45 2.53
N ALA A 524 -9.57 11.08 2.81
CA ALA A 524 -10.52 10.65 1.77
C ALA A 524 -10.87 11.77 0.79
N LYS A 525 -10.79 13.02 1.24
CA LYS A 525 -11.09 14.20 0.44
C LYS A 525 -9.82 14.87 -0.12
N SER A 526 -8.63 14.40 0.29
CA SER A 526 -7.32 14.89 -0.17
C SER A 526 -6.99 14.42 -1.59
N ASP A 527 -6.02 15.04 -2.21
CA ASP A 527 -5.51 14.71 -3.54
C ASP A 527 -3.99 14.50 -3.44
N HIS A 528 -3.52 13.24 -3.40
CA HIS A 528 -2.11 12.88 -3.14
C HIS A 528 -1.52 13.60 -1.91
N GLY A 529 -2.26 13.62 -0.81
CA GLY A 529 -1.84 14.27 0.42
C GLY A 529 -1.99 15.80 0.43
N GLU A 530 -2.41 16.42 -0.67
CA GLU A 530 -2.71 17.86 -0.74
C GLU A 530 -4.22 18.11 -0.65
N ALA A 531 -4.60 19.23 -0.06
CA ALA A 531 -6.02 19.65 -0.01
C ALA A 531 -6.61 19.84 -1.40
N VAL A 532 -5.78 20.34 -2.32
CA VAL A 532 -6.16 20.65 -3.71
C VAL A 532 -4.95 20.50 -4.63
N ASN A 533 -5.12 19.82 -5.74
CA ASN A 533 -4.11 19.76 -6.80
C ASN A 533 -4.23 21.00 -7.70
N ILE A 534 -3.35 21.99 -7.44
CA ILE A 534 -3.36 23.29 -8.11
C ILE A 534 -3.02 23.14 -9.60
N SER A 535 -2.01 22.33 -9.94
CA SER A 535 -1.57 22.13 -11.33
C SER A 535 -2.72 21.66 -12.20
N ARG A 536 -3.48 20.71 -11.70
CA ARG A 536 -4.65 20.20 -12.41
C ARG A 536 -5.76 21.24 -12.61
N LEU A 537 -6.06 22.03 -11.58
CA LEU A 537 -7.06 23.09 -11.73
C LEU A 537 -6.66 24.10 -12.80
N ILE A 538 -5.38 24.41 -12.87
CA ILE A 538 -4.82 25.30 -13.89
C ILE A 538 -4.91 24.65 -15.27
N GLU A 539 -4.52 23.37 -15.43
CA GLU A 539 -4.61 22.64 -16.69
C GLU A 539 -6.06 22.54 -17.20
N GLY A 540 -7.00 22.24 -16.31
CA GLY A 540 -8.42 22.20 -16.65
C GLY A 540 -8.99 23.55 -17.13
N GLU A 541 -8.60 24.64 -16.51
CA GLU A 541 -9.02 25.98 -16.94
C GLU A 541 -8.30 26.42 -18.22
N LEU A 542 -7.01 26.08 -18.42
CA LEU A 542 -6.26 26.38 -19.63
C LEU A 542 -6.85 25.74 -20.90
N LEU A 543 -7.54 24.61 -20.77
CA LEU A 543 -8.23 23.99 -21.91
C LEU A 543 -9.40 24.82 -22.45
N ILE A 544 -9.97 25.71 -21.61
CA ILE A 544 -11.15 26.52 -21.92
C ILE A 544 -10.80 28.00 -22.09
N ASP A 545 -9.69 28.44 -21.43
CA ASP A 545 -9.31 29.84 -21.33
C ASP A 545 -8.73 30.37 -22.64
N GLU A 546 -9.49 31.19 -23.35
CA GLU A 546 -9.06 31.90 -24.59
C GLU A 546 -8.61 33.37 -24.31
N GLY A 547 -8.51 33.73 -22.99
CA GLY A 547 -8.21 35.10 -22.58
C GLY A 547 -6.74 35.51 -22.74
N LYS A 548 -6.48 36.83 -22.59
CA LYS A 548 -5.11 37.34 -22.57
C LYS A 548 -4.42 36.91 -21.27
N LYS A 549 -3.15 36.52 -21.40
CA LYS A 549 -2.29 36.15 -20.26
C LYS A 549 -2.25 37.26 -19.22
N ALA A 550 -2.51 36.89 -17.95
CA ALA A 550 -2.41 37.79 -16.81
C ALA A 550 -0.95 38.14 -16.50
N THR A 551 -0.74 39.35 -16.00
CA THR A 551 0.58 39.80 -15.56
C THR A 551 0.86 39.30 -14.14
N GLU A 552 2.16 39.15 -13.78
CA GLU A 552 2.57 38.68 -12.46
C GLU A 552 1.99 39.55 -11.32
N LYS A 553 1.86 40.84 -11.52
CA LYS A 553 1.27 41.77 -10.55
C LYS A 553 -0.22 41.50 -10.32
N GLU A 554 -0.97 41.28 -11.39
CA GLU A 554 -2.40 40.93 -11.30
C GLU A 554 -2.64 39.61 -10.60
N ILE A 555 -1.85 38.60 -10.87
CA ILE A 555 -1.91 37.29 -10.18
C ILE A 555 -1.61 37.46 -8.69
N SER A 556 -0.57 38.22 -8.34
CA SER A 556 -0.21 38.48 -6.94
C SER A 556 -1.32 39.23 -6.20
N GLU A 557 -1.96 40.25 -6.81
CA GLU A 557 -3.10 40.97 -6.23
C GLU A 557 -4.29 40.08 -5.95
N ILE A 558 -4.63 39.17 -6.90
CA ILE A 558 -5.75 38.23 -6.74
C ILE A 558 -5.48 37.26 -5.58
N VAL A 559 -4.28 36.70 -5.51
CA VAL A 559 -3.91 35.76 -4.44
C VAL A 559 -3.85 36.46 -3.09
N HIS A 560 -3.32 37.68 -3.02
CA HIS A 560 -3.29 38.47 -1.80
C HIS A 560 -4.69 38.87 -1.28
N LYS A 561 -5.65 39.07 -2.18
CA LYS A 561 -7.05 39.35 -1.77
C LYS A 561 -7.63 38.20 -0.93
N HIS A 562 -7.19 36.98 -1.16
CA HIS A 562 -7.63 35.79 -0.44
C HIS A 562 -6.62 35.31 0.62
N ALA A 563 -5.63 36.13 0.97
CA ALA A 563 -4.53 35.74 1.87
C ALA A 563 -4.97 35.32 3.29
N LYS A 564 -6.12 35.83 3.77
CA LYS A 564 -6.68 35.48 5.09
C LYS A 564 -7.30 34.08 5.15
N THR A 565 -7.74 33.57 4.02
CA THR A 565 -8.44 32.27 3.91
C THR A 565 -7.54 31.13 3.43
N LEU A 566 -6.36 31.45 2.93
CA LEU A 566 -5.40 30.49 2.41
C LEU A 566 -4.24 30.26 3.39
N ASN A 567 -3.89 29.00 3.64
CA ASN A 567 -2.69 28.63 4.37
C ASN A 567 -1.44 29.23 3.66
N PRO A 568 -0.44 29.76 4.40
CA PRO A 568 0.76 30.36 3.79
C PRO A 568 1.46 29.48 2.76
N ARG A 569 1.60 28.19 3.04
CA ARG A 569 2.23 27.20 2.15
C ARG A 569 1.46 27.00 0.83
N LEU A 570 0.13 26.94 0.92
CA LEU A 570 -0.74 26.81 -0.24
C LEU A 570 -0.77 28.09 -1.08
N ARG A 571 -0.71 29.25 -0.44
CA ARG A 571 -0.62 30.55 -1.09
C ARG A 571 0.65 30.67 -1.93
N GLU A 572 1.78 30.25 -1.37
CA GLU A 572 3.06 30.26 -2.09
C GLU A 572 3.03 29.32 -3.30
N LYS A 573 2.50 28.10 -3.14
CA LYS A 573 2.29 27.18 -4.26
C LYS A 573 1.39 27.75 -5.34
N LEU A 574 0.27 28.36 -4.97
CA LEU A 574 -0.63 29.02 -5.92
C LEU A 574 0.06 30.13 -6.69
N LEU A 575 0.85 30.96 -6.02
CA LEU A 575 1.63 32.01 -6.66
C LEU A 575 2.60 31.43 -7.69
N VAL A 576 3.43 30.47 -7.28
CA VAL A 576 4.42 29.86 -8.17
C VAL A 576 3.77 29.19 -9.38
N SER A 577 2.73 28.38 -9.16
CA SER A 577 2.06 27.64 -10.23
C SER A 577 1.30 28.56 -11.22
N LEU A 578 0.62 29.60 -10.73
CA LEU A 578 -0.08 30.56 -11.56
C LEU A 578 0.89 31.45 -12.36
N HIS A 579 2.05 31.83 -11.78
CA HIS A 579 3.09 32.59 -12.50
C HIS A 579 3.71 31.77 -13.66
N GLN A 580 3.88 30.46 -13.46
CA GLN A 580 4.41 29.58 -14.52
C GLN A 580 3.38 29.28 -15.61
N SER A 581 2.09 29.42 -15.32
CA SER A 581 1.00 29.16 -16.25
C SER A 581 0.73 30.35 -17.17
N LYS A 582 0.14 30.08 -18.35
CA LYS A 582 -0.29 31.11 -19.32
C LYS A 582 -1.77 31.44 -19.16
N ILE A 583 -2.27 31.50 -17.94
CA ILE A 583 -3.70 31.68 -17.63
C ILE A 583 -4.11 33.15 -17.68
N SER A 584 -5.37 33.42 -18.01
CA SER A 584 -5.94 34.77 -17.97
C SER A 584 -6.32 35.20 -16.55
N LYS A 585 -6.61 36.49 -16.34
CA LYS A 585 -7.06 37.03 -15.06
C LYS A 585 -8.35 36.39 -14.57
N ASP A 586 -9.29 36.15 -15.46
CA ASP A 586 -10.58 35.51 -15.11
C ASP A 586 -10.39 34.03 -14.82
N GLY A 587 -9.51 33.34 -15.57
CA GLY A 587 -9.13 31.97 -15.29
C GLY A 587 -8.47 31.82 -13.92
N ALA A 588 -7.54 32.70 -13.56
CA ALA A 588 -6.89 32.70 -12.26
C ALA A 588 -7.89 32.89 -11.10
N ASN A 589 -8.87 33.80 -11.26
CA ASN A 589 -9.94 34.00 -10.27
C ASN A 589 -10.82 32.73 -10.10
N LYS A 590 -11.14 32.06 -11.22
CA LYS A 590 -11.91 30.80 -11.17
C LYS A 590 -11.14 29.68 -10.46
N VAL A 591 -9.85 29.54 -10.77
CA VAL A 591 -8.97 28.57 -10.11
C VAL A 591 -8.93 28.78 -8.61
N ILE A 592 -8.73 30.02 -8.15
CA ILE A 592 -8.67 30.35 -6.72
C ILE A 592 -10.02 30.08 -6.04
N LYS A 593 -11.13 30.47 -6.67
CA LYS A 593 -12.47 30.22 -6.11
C LYS A 593 -12.74 28.72 -5.98
N LYS A 594 -12.47 27.93 -7.02
CA LYS A 594 -12.60 26.47 -6.98
C LYS A 594 -11.69 25.86 -5.91
N ALA A 595 -10.45 26.32 -5.79
CA ALA A 595 -9.54 25.87 -4.75
C ALA A 595 -10.08 26.11 -3.34
N LEU A 596 -10.62 27.32 -3.07
CA LEU A 596 -11.23 27.64 -1.76
C LEU A 596 -12.44 26.76 -1.45
N ASP A 597 -13.30 26.50 -2.43
CA ASP A 597 -14.47 25.65 -2.25
C ASP A 597 -14.07 24.19 -1.98
N LEU A 598 -13.04 23.68 -2.67
CA LEU A 598 -12.50 22.34 -2.44
C LEU A 598 -11.85 22.21 -1.06
N ILE A 599 -11.11 23.20 -0.59
CA ILE A 599 -10.51 23.21 0.76
C ILE A 599 -11.61 23.12 1.83
N LYS A 600 -12.67 23.92 1.71
CA LYS A 600 -13.78 23.87 2.67
C LYS A 600 -14.44 22.48 2.72
N LYS A 601 -14.62 21.85 1.55
CA LYS A 601 -15.18 20.50 1.45
C LYS A 601 -14.22 19.41 1.96
N ALA A 602 -12.91 19.68 1.90
CA ALA A 602 -11.87 18.73 2.30
C ALA A 602 -11.62 18.71 3.81
N MET A 603 -12.13 19.66 4.56
CA MET A 603 -11.97 19.68 6.02
C MET A 603 -12.58 18.44 6.66
N VAL A 604 -11.89 17.92 7.67
CA VAL A 604 -12.35 16.77 8.45
C VAL A 604 -13.55 17.16 9.31
N GLU A 605 -14.48 16.23 9.46
CA GLU A 605 -15.70 16.45 10.24
C GLU A 605 -15.46 16.14 11.73
N PRO A 606 -16.02 16.93 12.66
CA PRO A 606 -16.00 16.57 14.08
C PRO A 606 -16.67 15.22 14.31
N GLY A 607 -16.13 14.43 15.25
CA GLY A 607 -16.63 13.10 15.54
C GLY A 607 -16.02 11.97 14.70
N GLU A 608 -15.25 12.29 13.65
CA GLU A 608 -14.59 11.26 12.83
C GLU A 608 -13.64 10.40 13.67
N ALA A 609 -13.73 9.08 13.49
CA ALA A 609 -12.91 8.07 14.17
C ALA A 609 -11.53 7.94 13.51
N VAL A 610 -10.75 9.03 13.51
CA VAL A 610 -9.45 9.10 12.81
C VAL A 610 -8.46 8.04 13.25
N GLY A 611 -8.54 7.59 14.51
CA GLY A 611 -7.65 6.53 15.01
C GLY A 611 -7.90 5.19 14.33
N VAL A 612 -9.16 4.77 14.19
CA VAL A 612 -9.53 3.52 13.50
C VAL A 612 -9.17 3.60 12.03
N VAL A 613 -9.52 4.71 11.37
CA VAL A 613 -9.20 4.95 9.95
C VAL A 613 -7.68 4.89 9.71
N THR A 614 -6.89 5.49 10.59
CA THR A 614 -5.42 5.45 10.53
C THR A 614 -4.88 4.03 10.68
N ALA A 615 -5.33 3.29 11.69
CA ALA A 615 -4.88 1.93 11.94
C ALA A 615 -5.19 1.00 10.75
N GLN A 616 -6.37 1.15 10.17
CA GLN A 616 -6.78 0.41 8.98
C GLN A 616 -5.99 0.80 7.73
N SER A 617 -5.74 2.10 7.53
CA SER A 617 -5.03 2.63 6.36
C SER A 617 -3.54 2.25 6.32
N ILE A 618 -2.93 1.98 7.49
CA ILE A 618 -1.56 1.47 7.59
C ILE A 618 -1.54 -0.07 7.58
N GLY A 619 -2.53 -0.72 8.20
CA GLY A 619 -2.57 -2.17 8.34
C GLY A 619 -2.92 -2.90 7.05
N GLU A 620 -3.89 -2.39 6.28
CA GLU A 620 -4.31 -3.01 5.01
C GLU A 620 -3.17 -3.12 4.00
N PRO A 621 -2.40 -2.05 3.69
CA PRO A 621 -1.25 -2.17 2.78
C PRO A 621 -0.18 -3.14 3.28
N GLY A 622 -0.02 -3.27 4.62
CA GLY A 622 0.90 -4.23 5.23
C GLY A 622 0.62 -5.67 4.80
N THR A 623 -0.64 -6.03 4.61
CA THR A 623 -1.03 -7.35 4.11
C THR A 623 -0.64 -7.55 2.64
N GLN A 624 -0.65 -6.49 1.84
CA GLN A 624 -0.27 -6.54 0.41
C GLN A 624 1.25 -6.57 0.18
N MET A 625 2.07 -6.21 1.18
CA MET A 625 3.54 -6.24 1.07
C MET A 625 4.10 -7.65 0.80
N THR A 626 3.34 -8.70 1.03
CA THR A 626 3.77 -10.10 0.99
C THR A 626 4.27 -10.57 -0.37
N LEU A 627 3.84 -9.97 -1.46
CA LEU A 627 4.09 -10.47 -2.83
C LEU A 627 5.23 -9.77 -3.57
N ARG A 628 5.73 -8.63 -3.09
CA ARG A 628 6.67 -7.79 -3.86
C ARG A 628 8.15 -7.99 -3.56
N THR A 629 8.52 -8.73 -2.54
CA THR A 629 9.94 -8.99 -2.19
C THR A 629 10.69 -9.82 -3.24
N PHE A 630 9.99 -10.52 -4.13
CA PHE A 630 10.60 -11.32 -5.21
C PHE A 630 11.10 -10.48 -6.41
N HIS A 631 10.69 -9.21 -6.53
CA HIS A 631 11.06 -8.39 -7.69
C HIS A 631 12.38 -7.64 -7.55
N PHE A 632 12.96 -7.60 -6.35
CA PHE A 632 14.28 -7.02 -6.11
C PHE A 632 15.38 -8.11 -6.11
N ALA A 633 15.56 -8.78 -7.24
CA ALA A 633 16.74 -9.60 -7.51
C ALA A 633 17.94 -8.75 -7.98
N GLY A 634 17.98 -7.48 -7.62
CA GLY A 634 19.15 -6.63 -7.72
C GLY A 634 19.70 -6.42 -6.31
N VAL A 635 20.95 -6.80 -6.09
CA VAL A 635 21.61 -6.57 -4.81
C VAL A 635 21.64 -5.06 -4.55
N LYS A 636 20.81 -4.58 -3.61
CA LYS A 636 21.09 -3.29 -3.01
C LYS A 636 22.45 -3.41 -2.32
N GLU A 637 23.34 -2.48 -2.52
CA GLU A 637 24.65 -2.38 -1.86
C GLU A 637 24.54 -2.41 -0.33
N ARG A 638 23.32 -2.27 0.19
CA ARG A 638 22.96 -2.30 1.61
C ARG A 638 22.06 -3.50 1.95
N ASN A 639 22.45 -4.24 2.95
CA ASN A 639 21.59 -5.24 3.57
C ASN A 639 20.70 -4.53 4.60
N VAL A 640 19.54 -4.03 4.18
CA VAL A 640 18.55 -3.34 5.04
C VAL A 640 17.28 -4.16 5.09
N THR A 641 16.71 -4.30 6.28
CA THR A 641 15.36 -4.89 6.45
C THR A 641 14.34 -3.99 5.75
N LEU A 642 13.54 -4.57 4.87
CA LEU A 642 12.58 -3.88 4.03
C LEU A 642 11.17 -4.41 4.26
N GLY A 643 10.17 -3.61 3.90
CA GLY A 643 8.77 -4.01 3.93
C GLY A 643 8.21 -4.26 5.32
N LEU A 644 7.34 -5.26 5.45
CA LEU A 644 6.60 -5.56 6.69
C LEU A 644 7.49 -5.77 7.93
N PRO A 645 8.60 -6.53 7.87
CA PRO A 645 9.50 -6.66 9.03
C PRO A 645 10.01 -5.32 9.55
N ARG A 646 10.32 -4.38 8.65
CA ARG A 646 10.76 -3.04 9.04
C ARG A 646 9.66 -2.22 9.70
N LEU A 647 8.44 -2.26 9.17
CA LEU A 647 7.28 -1.62 9.81
C LEU A 647 7.05 -2.17 11.22
N ILE A 648 7.13 -3.48 11.40
CA ILE A 648 6.99 -4.11 12.72
C ILE A 648 8.08 -3.62 13.68
N GLU A 649 9.33 -3.48 13.24
CA GLU A 649 10.41 -2.93 14.07
C GLU A 649 10.12 -1.50 14.52
N LEU A 650 9.61 -0.66 13.63
CA LEU A 650 9.26 0.74 13.92
C LEU A 650 8.10 0.84 14.92
N VAL A 651 7.04 0.05 14.70
CA VAL A 651 5.87 -0.03 15.59
C VAL A 651 6.24 -0.59 16.97
N ASP A 652 7.20 -1.51 17.03
CA ASP A 652 7.74 -2.07 18.28
C ASP A 652 8.72 -1.11 18.99
N ALA A 653 9.07 0.00 18.37
CA ALA A 653 10.07 0.94 18.89
C ALA A 653 11.35 0.23 19.39
N ARG A 654 11.91 -0.68 18.57
CA ARG A 654 13.06 -1.50 18.97
C ARG A 654 14.28 -0.62 19.24
N LYS A 655 14.96 -0.90 20.35
CA LYS A 655 16.17 -0.17 20.75
C LYS A 655 17.32 -0.30 19.73
N LYS A 656 17.47 -1.48 19.15
CA LYS A 656 18.43 -1.74 18.06
C LYS A 656 17.67 -2.38 16.89
N PRO A 657 17.62 -1.75 15.72
CA PRO A 657 17.10 -2.38 14.52
C PRO A 657 17.99 -3.56 14.12
N VAL A 658 17.43 -4.51 13.34
CA VAL A 658 18.19 -5.69 12.88
C VAL A 658 19.35 -5.29 11.98
N THR A 659 19.14 -4.27 11.15
CA THR A 659 20.16 -3.72 10.24
C THR A 659 20.29 -2.21 10.46
N PRO A 660 21.03 -1.77 11.48
CA PRO A 660 21.23 -0.35 11.69
C PRO A 660 22.10 0.23 10.58
N THR A 661 21.73 1.40 10.08
CA THR A 661 22.45 2.12 9.01
C THR A 661 22.44 3.61 9.27
N MET A 662 23.47 4.30 8.76
CA MET A 662 23.55 5.75 8.81
C MET A 662 24.06 6.29 7.49
N ASP A 663 23.56 7.44 7.10
CA ASP A 663 24.11 8.29 6.03
C ASP A 663 24.77 9.50 6.66
N VAL A 664 26.07 9.57 6.55
CA VAL A 664 26.90 10.64 7.13
C VAL A 664 27.35 11.56 6.00
N TYR A 665 26.85 12.79 6.04
CA TYR A 665 27.26 13.84 5.12
C TYR A 665 28.50 14.54 5.63
N LEU A 666 29.34 14.99 4.71
CA LEU A 666 30.61 15.62 5.01
C LEU A 666 30.53 17.14 4.91
N ASP A 667 31.41 17.83 5.63
CA ASP A 667 31.57 19.27 5.55
C ASP A 667 31.99 19.71 4.16
N GLU A 668 31.86 21.02 3.86
CA GLU A 668 32.19 21.60 2.57
C GLU A 668 33.61 21.30 2.07
N GLU A 669 34.54 21.15 2.97
CA GLU A 669 35.92 20.83 2.65
C GLU A 669 36.15 19.35 2.29
N HIS A 670 35.34 18.43 2.85
CA HIS A 670 35.53 16.99 2.72
C HIS A 670 34.59 16.38 1.66
N LYS A 671 33.47 17.04 1.32
CA LYS A 671 32.46 16.50 0.40
C LYS A 671 32.91 16.40 -1.06
N VAL A 672 33.89 17.20 -1.48
CA VAL A 672 34.33 17.30 -2.88
C VAL A 672 35.42 16.27 -3.22
N SER A 673 36.31 15.95 -2.26
CA SER A 673 37.45 15.06 -2.47
C SER A 673 37.20 13.66 -1.95
N ARG A 674 37.36 12.65 -2.83
CA ARG A 674 37.27 11.24 -2.43
C ARG A 674 38.34 10.84 -1.40
N GLU A 675 39.53 11.39 -1.46
CA GLU A 675 40.61 11.06 -0.53
C GLU A 675 40.33 11.56 0.88
N LYS A 676 39.82 12.80 0.98
CA LYS A 676 39.40 13.37 2.27
C LYS A 676 38.25 12.58 2.87
N ALA A 677 37.24 12.22 2.04
CA ALA A 677 36.14 11.35 2.48
C ALA A 677 36.62 9.97 2.96
N LEU A 678 37.65 9.42 2.30
CA LEU A 678 38.24 8.14 2.71
C LEU A 678 38.94 8.23 4.07
N ASN A 679 39.57 9.33 4.37
CA ASN A 679 40.22 9.54 5.68
C ASN A 679 39.19 9.62 6.81
N VAL A 680 38.09 10.37 6.61
CA VAL A 680 36.98 10.39 7.57
C VAL A 680 36.35 8.99 7.72
N ALA A 681 36.16 8.26 6.62
CA ALA A 681 35.64 6.90 6.67
C ALA A 681 36.52 5.93 7.46
N ARG A 682 37.87 6.10 7.41
CA ARG A 682 38.82 5.31 8.19
C ARG A 682 38.76 5.65 9.70
N GLU A 683 38.33 6.84 10.08
CA GLU A 683 38.09 7.19 11.46
C GLU A 683 36.83 6.63 12.04
N ILE A 684 35.79 6.47 11.15
CA ILE A 684 34.48 5.94 11.55
C ILE A 684 34.50 4.43 11.71
N ILE A 685 35.18 3.69 10.81
CA ILE A 685 35.13 2.23 10.76
C ILE A 685 35.70 1.58 12.00
N PHE A 686 34.92 0.74 12.67
CA PHE A 686 35.37 -0.01 13.84
C PHE A 686 36.39 -1.07 13.45
N THR A 687 37.64 -0.93 13.96
CA THR A 687 38.71 -1.84 13.65
C THR A 687 39.15 -2.56 14.92
N LYS A 688 39.06 -3.87 14.92
CA LYS A 688 39.54 -4.77 15.96
C LYS A 688 40.95 -5.25 15.61
N VAL A 689 41.69 -5.69 16.61
CA VAL A 689 43.00 -6.34 16.38
C VAL A 689 42.86 -7.51 15.41
N ALA A 690 41.81 -8.33 15.55
CA ALA A 690 41.53 -9.47 14.66
C ALA A 690 41.42 -9.09 13.18
N ASP A 691 40.92 -7.90 12.86
CA ASP A 691 40.70 -7.43 11.50
C ASP A 691 41.99 -7.07 10.76
N LEU A 692 43.06 -6.85 11.51
CA LEU A 692 44.39 -6.45 11.01
C LEU A 692 45.37 -7.63 10.90
N LEU A 693 44.96 -8.81 11.39
CA LEU A 693 45.75 -10.00 11.38
C LEU A 693 45.57 -10.84 10.13
N GLU A 694 46.62 -11.46 9.65
CA GLU A 694 46.60 -12.47 8.59
C GLU A 694 46.39 -13.86 9.19
N ARG A 695 47.18 -14.20 10.22
CA ARG A 695 47.21 -15.47 10.89
C ARG A 695 47.45 -15.33 12.39
N THR A 696 46.88 -16.24 13.18
CA THR A 696 47.14 -16.30 14.64
C THR A 696 47.60 -17.70 15.00
N GLU A 697 48.71 -17.77 15.71
CA GLU A 697 49.25 -19.02 16.24
C GLU A 697 49.11 -19.01 17.79
N THR A 698 48.83 -20.17 18.33
CA THR A 698 48.66 -20.33 19.77
C THR A 698 49.53 -21.49 20.23
N ASP A 699 50.51 -21.18 21.07
CA ASP A 699 51.34 -22.19 21.70
C ASP A 699 50.77 -22.46 23.10
N TYR A 700 50.65 -23.71 23.51
CA TYR A 700 50.16 -24.13 24.81
C TYR A 700 51.15 -23.78 25.94
N SER A 701 52.39 -23.37 25.59
CA SER A 701 53.32 -22.80 26.54
C SER A 701 52.97 -21.38 27.02
N GLY A 702 51.83 -20.83 26.61
CA GLY A 702 51.34 -19.48 26.99
C GLY A 702 51.79 -18.37 26.04
N ILE A 703 52.26 -18.68 24.82
CA ILE A 703 52.69 -17.71 23.84
C ILE A 703 51.62 -17.60 22.75
N LEU A 704 51.10 -16.37 22.51
CA LEU A 704 50.22 -16.05 21.40
C LEU A 704 51.02 -15.25 20.37
N THR A 705 50.99 -15.73 19.10
CA THR A 705 51.70 -15.12 17.98
C THR A 705 50.69 -14.55 16.99
N PHE A 706 50.75 -13.23 16.70
CA PHE A 706 49.91 -12.50 15.82
C PHE A 706 50.69 -12.02 14.61
N HIS A 707 50.39 -12.52 13.43
CA HIS A 707 50.95 -12.09 12.14
C HIS A 707 50.09 -10.95 11.57
N ILE A 708 50.71 -9.81 11.29
CA ILE A 708 50.09 -8.60 10.82
C ILE A 708 50.11 -8.54 9.29
N SER A 709 49.01 -8.13 8.67
CA SER A 709 48.91 -7.90 7.22
C SER A 709 49.07 -6.44 6.85
N ASP A 710 50.06 -6.08 6.03
CA ASP A 710 50.31 -4.72 5.57
C ASP A 710 49.18 -4.15 4.72
N SER A 711 48.59 -5.00 3.89
CA SER A 711 47.44 -4.65 3.04
C SER A 711 46.25 -4.19 3.89
N LYS A 712 45.95 -4.93 4.94
CA LYS A 712 44.85 -4.61 5.87
C LYS A 712 45.15 -3.38 6.73
N LEU A 713 46.45 -3.15 7.13
CA LEU A 713 46.87 -1.93 7.85
C LEU A 713 46.66 -0.70 6.99
N SER A 714 47.12 -0.71 5.74
CA SER A 714 46.99 0.43 4.83
C SER A 714 45.56 0.71 4.45
N GLU A 715 44.78 -0.34 4.29
CA GLU A 715 43.33 -0.21 3.98
C GLU A 715 42.56 0.42 5.12
N ARG A 716 42.84 0.04 6.36
CA ARG A 716 42.17 0.55 7.56
C ARG A 716 42.81 1.84 8.09
N GLY A 717 43.97 2.25 7.57
CA GLY A 717 44.69 3.45 8.03
C GLY A 717 45.15 3.37 9.46
N CYS A 718 45.61 2.19 9.90
CA CYS A 718 46.15 1.91 11.22
C CYS A 718 47.67 1.70 11.14
N SER A 719 48.40 2.07 12.19
CA SER A 719 49.84 1.79 12.34
C SER A 719 50.07 0.58 13.24
N ILE A 720 51.27 0.02 13.19
CA ILE A 720 51.65 -1.07 14.10
C ILE A 720 51.73 -0.53 15.57
N GLU A 721 52.06 0.74 15.69
CA GLU A 721 52.13 1.42 16.96
C GLU A 721 50.77 1.49 17.64
N ASP A 722 49.70 1.77 16.91
CA ASP A 722 48.35 1.77 17.44
C ASP A 722 47.94 0.42 18.03
N ILE A 723 48.31 -0.68 17.36
CA ILE A 723 48.05 -2.04 17.84
C ILE A 723 48.85 -2.30 19.12
N MET A 724 50.12 -1.88 19.15
CA MET A 724 51.01 -2.05 20.33
C MET A 724 50.52 -1.24 21.54
N GLU A 725 49.99 -0.03 21.33
CA GLU A 725 49.43 0.80 22.40
C GLU A 725 48.23 0.12 23.04
N VAL A 726 47.33 -0.40 22.24
CA VAL A 726 46.15 -1.12 22.72
C VAL A 726 46.51 -2.42 23.43
N LEU A 727 47.49 -3.13 22.95
CA LEU A 727 47.98 -4.35 23.58
C LEU A 727 48.81 -4.10 24.85
N LYS A 728 49.56 -2.99 24.96
CA LYS A 728 50.37 -2.63 26.12
C LYS A 728 49.66 -1.95 27.31
N GLY A 729 48.35 -1.71 27.30
CA GLY A 729 47.58 -0.95 28.28
C GLY A 729 47.86 -1.29 29.81
N PRO A 730 47.42 -0.43 30.73
CA PRO A 730 48.05 -0.17 32.07
C PRO A 730 47.88 -1.23 33.18
N LYS A 731 47.28 -2.39 32.99
CA LYS A 731 47.14 -3.45 34.01
C LYS A 731 47.10 -4.83 33.38
N LYS A 732 48.19 -5.30 32.75
CA LYS A 732 48.17 -6.59 32.08
C LYS A 732 49.06 -7.64 32.69
N LYS A 733 48.58 -8.86 32.82
CA LYS A 733 49.25 -10.06 33.28
C LYS A 733 50.03 -10.76 32.14
N TYR A 734 50.49 -9.99 31.14
CA TYR A 734 51.20 -10.52 29.96
C TYR A 734 52.14 -9.48 29.38
N ASP A 735 53.26 -9.93 28.81
CA ASP A 735 54.26 -9.10 28.14
C ASP A 735 54.05 -9.16 26.61
N VAL A 736 54.20 -7.99 25.96
CA VAL A 736 54.05 -7.82 24.51
C VAL A 736 55.38 -7.46 23.89
N THR A 737 55.89 -8.28 22.99
CA THR A 737 57.12 -8.04 22.24
C THR A 737 56.80 -7.98 20.74
N LEU A 738 57.35 -6.95 20.05
CA LEU A 738 57.25 -6.82 18.60
C LEU A 738 58.58 -7.36 17.97
N GLN A 739 58.45 -8.24 17.00
CA GLN A 739 59.55 -8.73 16.18
C GLN A 739 59.43 -8.05 14.81
N GLU A 740 60.15 -6.93 14.65
CA GLU A 740 60.05 -6.03 13.48
C GLU A 740 60.41 -6.73 12.12
N SER A 741 61.38 -7.67 12.17
CA SER A 741 61.81 -8.35 10.95
C SER A 741 60.75 -9.22 10.30
N GLU A 742 59.80 -9.73 11.05
CA GLU A 742 58.70 -10.63 10.58
C GLU A 742 57.32 -10.03 10.71
N LYS A 743 57.21 -8.80 11.25
CA LYS A 743 55.95 -8.12 11.58
C LYS A 743 55.01 -8.96 12.44
N VAL A 744 55.58 -9.60 13.41
CA VAL A 744 54.90 -10.51 14.33
C VAL A 744 54.87 -9.93 15.75
N ILE A 745 53.69 -9.89 16.34
CA ILE A 745 53.52 -9.55 17.75
C ILE A 745 53.44 -10.83 18.55
N LYS A 746 54.44 -11.02 19.46
CA LYS A 746 54.42 -12.11 20.42
C LYS A 746 53.92 -11.63 21.77
N ILE A 747 52.91 -12.33 22.30
CA ILE A 747 52.32 -12.04 23.61
C ILE A 747 52.57 -13.21 24.53
N THR A 748 53.35 -12.98 25.56
CA THR A 748 53.75 -14.00 26.56
C THR A 748 52.91 -13.80 27.81
N ILE A 749 52.14 -14.81 28.21
CA ILE A 749 51.32 -14.80 29.41
C ILE A 749 52.10 -15.32 30.59
N ALA A 750 52.15 -14.61 31.71
CA ALA A 750 52.88 -14.99 32.90
C ALA A 750 52.23 -16.23 33.59
N GLY A 751 53.01 -17.28 33.83
CA GLY A 751 52.57 -18.54 34.46
C GLY A 751 52.21 -19.61 33.40
N GLU A 752 51.75 -20.76 33.86
CA GLU A 752 51.20 -21.84 32.99
C GLU A 752 49.67 -21.66 32.90
N PRO A 753 49.15 -20.95 31.89
CA PRO A 753 47.70 -20.74 31.79
C PRO A 753 46.99 -22.00 31.32
N ASP A 754 45.85 -22.32 31.96
CA ASP A 754 44.91 -23.34 31.50
C ASP A 754 44.41 -23.02 30.07
N ALA A 755 44.18 -24.03 29.25
CA ALA A 755 43.73 -23.89 27.87
C ALA A 755 42.49 -22.98 27.72
N GLN A 756 41.55 -23.02 28.68
CA GLN A 756 40.36 -22.18 28.70
C GLN A 756 40.71 -20.71 28.96
N THR A 757 41.63 -20.44 29.87
CA THR A 757 42.12 -19.10 30.18
C THR A 757 42.85 -18.49 28.99
N LEU A 758 43.65 -19.29 28.29
CA LEU A 758 44.41 -18.89 27.10
C LEU A 758 43.48 -18.54 25.95
N LEU A 759 42.44 -19.34 25.71
CA LEU A 759 41.43 -19.09 24.67
C LEU A 759 40.59 -17.82 24.98
N THR A 760 40.22 -17.65 26.23
CA THR A 760 39.48 -16.47 26.70
C THR A 760 40.31 -15.20 26.55
N MET A 761 41.61 -15.26 26.88
CA MET A 761 42.54 -14.14 26.67
C MET A 761 42.77 -13.84 25.22
N LYS A 762 43.00 -14.86 24.39
CA LYS A 762 43.08 -14.73 22.91
C LYS A 762 41.87 -13.99 22.35
N ASN A 763 40.67 -14.44 22.67
CA ASN A 763 39.44 -13.82 22.22
C ASN A 763 39.30 -12.38 22.71
N LYS A 764 39.68 -12.08 23.94
CA LYS A 764 39.65 -10.74 24.47
C LYS A 764 40.64 -9.81 23.75
N LEU A 765 41.84 -10.27 23.47
CA LEU A 765 42.86 -9.50 22.76
C LEU A 765 42.49 -9.29 21.29
N MET A 766 41.98 -10.31 20.63
CA MET A 766 41.50 -10.21 19.25
C MET A 766 40.34 -9.24 19.10
N ASN A 767 39.45 -9.16 20.11
CA ASN A 767 38.29 -8.24 20.09
C ASN A 767 38.62 -6.84 20.64
N ALA A 768 39.87 -6.56 21.01
CA ALA A 768 40.28 -5.26 21.47
C ALA A 768 40.15 -4.22 20.34
N ARG A 769 39.63 -3.04 20.68
CA ARG A 769 39.45 -1.92 19.77
C ARG A 769 40.79 -1.25 19.50
N VAL A 770 41.17 -1.11 18.23
CA VAL A 770 42.32 -0.32 17.79
C VAL A 770 41.87 1.10 17.46
N LYS A 771 40.92 1.23 16.52
CA LYS A 771 40.44 2.54 16.05
C LYS A 771 38.94 2.46 15.70
N GLY A 772 38.31 3.59 15.49
CA GLY A 772 36.98 3.67 14.95
C GLY A 772 35.84 3.73 16.00
N VAL A 773 34.62 3.84 15.56
CA VAL A 773 33.40 3.95 16.37
C VAL A 773 32.78 2.57 16.60
N GLN A 774 32.50 2.25 17.85
CA GLN A 774 31.88 0.98 18.23
C GLN A 774 30.54 0.81 17.53
N ASP A 775 30.19 -0.43 17.16
CA ASP A 775 28.97 -0.85 16.45
C ASP A 775 28.94 -0.52 14.94
N ILE A 776 30.00 0.05 14.35
CA ILE A 776 30.09 0.31 12.91
C ILE A 776 31.06 -0.67 12.25
N GLU A 777 30.52 -1.72 11.62
CA GLU A 777 31.33 -2.80 11.06
C GLU A 777 31.82 -2.50 9.64
N ARG A 778 31.03 -1.81 8.83
CA ARG A 778 31.34 -1.49 7.43
C ARG A 778 31.05 -0.04 7.11
N VAL A 779 31.86 0.52 6.23
CA VAL A 779 31.68 1.89 5.71
C VAL A 779 31.85 1.84 4.19
N THR A 780 30.91 2.44 3.47
CA THR A 780 30.92 2.55 2.02
C THR A 780 30.83 4.03 1.63
N ILE A 781 31.63 4.47 0.68
CA ILE A 781 31.62 5.85 0.19
C ILE A 781 30.90 5.87 -1.16
N VAL A 782 29.82 6.65 -1.25
CA VAL A 782 28.96 6.75 -2.44
C VAL A 782 28.89 8.20 -2.87
N LYS A 783 28.94 8.44 -4.17
CA LYS A 783 28.73 9.79 -4.73
C LYS A 783 27.23 9.99 -4.97
N GLN A 784 26.61 10.94 -4.26
CA GLN A 784 25.22 11.34 -4.42
C GLN A 784 25.15 12.85 -4.72
N ASN A 785 24.40 13.25 -5.74
CA ASN A 785 24.21 14.66 -6.10
C ASN A 785 25.50 15.48 -6.11
N GLU A 786 26.57 14.91 -6.71
CA GLU A 786 27.92 15.48 -6.79
C GLU A 786 28.72 15.57 -5.47
N GLU A 787 28.14 15.18 -4.34
CA GLU A 787 28.81 15.12 -3.04
C GLU A 787 29.19 13.66 -2.67
N TRP A 788 30.30 13.48 -1.94
CA TRP A 788 30.66 12.20 -1.36
C TRP A 788 29.96 12.02 -0.03
N VAL A 789 29.19 10.93 0.11
CA VAL A 789 28.44 10.57 1.31
C VAL A 789 28.98 9.25 1.85
N ILE A 790 29.19 9.20 3.17
CA ILE A 790 29.62 8.00 3.86
C ILE A 790 28.40 7.23 4.35
N GLN A 791 28.27 6.01 3.88
CA GLN A 791 27.22 5.10 4.30
C GLN A 791 27.79 4.04 5.24
N THR A 792 27.18 3.87 6.42
CA THR A 792 27.64 2.92 7.41
C THR A 792 26.68 1.74 7.56
N ALA A 793 27.22 0.56 7.82
CA ALA A 793 26.49 -0.58 8.37
C ALA A 793 26.81 -0.65 9.88
N GLY A 794 25.83 -0.29 10.67
CA GLY A 794 25.94 0.00 12.07
C GLY A 794 25.56 1.44 12.40
N SER A 795 25.13 1.72 13.64
CA SER A 795 24.74 3.05 14.07
C SER A 795 25.36 3.38 15.44
N ASN A 796 25.85 4.59 15.59
CA ASN A 796 26.28 5.20 16.85
C ASN A 796 26.31 6.72 16.69
N LEU A 797 25.15 7.34 16.70
CA LEU A 797 24.98 8.75 16.39
C LEU A 797 25.80 9.65 17.34
N SER A 798 25.78 9.37 18.64
CA SER A 798 26.44 10.19 19.66
C SER A 798 27.95 10.31 19.47
N LYS A 799 28.63 9.28 18.96
CA LYS A 799 30.07 9.29 18.73
C LYS A 799 30.43 9.83 17.36
N ILE A 800 29.59 9.66 16.36
CA ILE A 800 29.81 10.19 15.01
C ILE A 800 29.75 11.72 15.01
N ILE A 801 28.78 12.31 15.73
CA ILE A 801 28.67 13.77 15.85
C ILE A 801 29.95 14.41 16.39
N ALA A 802 30.77 13.68 17.15
CA ALA A 802 32.03 14.19 17.75
C ALA A 802 33.24 14.07 16.80
N ILE A 803 33.12 13.58 15.60
CA ILE A 803 34.21 13.42 14.63
C ILE A 803 34.29 14.67 13.75
N ASP A 804 35.50 15.19 13.57
CA ASP A 804 35.77 16.33 12.70
C ASP A 804 35.54 15.99 11.21
N GLY A 805 35.12 16.97 10.42
CA GLY A 805 34.88 16.81 8.98
C GLY A 805 33.48 16.28 8.60
N ILE A 806 32.56 16.18 9.57
CA ILE A 806 31.20 15.70 9.38
C ILE A 806 30.20 16.85 9.53
N ASP A 807 29.26 16.95 8.61
CA ASP A 807 28.12 17.86 8.74
C ASP A 807 27.08 17.27 9.71
N THR A 808 27.10 17.71 10.94
CA THR A 808 26.23 17.22 12.02
C THR A 808 24.76 17.52 11.79
N SER A 809 24.41 18.50 10.95
CA SER A 809 23.04 18.89 10.65
C SER A 809 22.33 17.96 9.67
N ARG A 810 23.07 17.21 8.86
CA ARG A 810 22.56 16.38 7.77
C ARG A 810 22.68 14.88 8.00
N ILE A 811 23.12 14.43 9.15
CA ILE A 811 23.26 13.01 9.48
C ILE A 811 21.87 12.36 9.53
N ILE A 812 21.70 11.23 8.82
CA ILE A 812 20.47 10.45 8.82
C ILE A 812 20.77 9.04 9.33
N THR A 813 20.00 8.56 10.29
CA THR A 813 20.07 7.18 10.78
C THR A 813 18.68 6.54 10.77
N ASN A 814 18.64 5.24 10.52
CA ASN A 814 17.41 4.46 10.63
C ASN A 814 17.10 3.99 12.08
N ASN A 815 17.98 4.30 13.06
CA ASN A 815 17.77 3.97 14.46
C ASN A 815 17.06 5.09 15.22
N VAL A 816 15.74 5.05 15.24
CA VAL A 816 14.89 6.08 15.89
C VAL A 816 15.18 6.21 17.39
N TYR A 817 15.57 5.12 18.06
CA TYR A 817 15.88 5.15 19.49
C TYR A 817 17.14 5.98 19.80
N GLU A 818 18.19 5.86 18.98
CA GLU A 818 19.39 6.71 19.09
C GLU A 818 19.08 8.18 18.81
N VAL A 819 18.24 8.47 17.83
CA VAL A 819 17.78 9.83 17.54
C VAL A 819 17.08 10.43 18.75
N TRP A 820 16.18 9.67 19.41
CA TRP A 820 15.53 10.11 20.62
C TRP A 820 16.52 10.44 21.75
N GLN A 821 17.51 9.57 21.98
CA GLN A 821 18.48 9.76 23.05
C GLN A 821 19.44 10.94 22.82
N THR A 822 19.78 11.23 21.56
CA THR A 822 20.79 12.26 21.21
C THR A 822 20.19 13.60 20.85
N LEU A 823 19.10 13.61 20.06
CA LEU A 823 18.49 14.82 19.50
C LEU A 823 17.12 15.17 20.10
N GLY A 824 16.57 14.29 20.92
CA GLY A 824 15.30 14.50 21.61
C GLY A 824 14.10 13.91 20.88
N ILE A 825 12.90 14.13 21.48
CA ILE A 825 11.67 13.43 21.08
C ILE A 825 11.10 13.93 19.75
N GLU A 826 11.22 15.23 19.46
CA GLU A 826 10.73 15.81 18.20
C GLU A 826 11.52 15.31 16.99
N ALA A 827 12.84 15.20 17.14
CA ALA A 827 13.68 14.60 16.12
C ALA A 827 13.34 13.12 15.89
N ALA A 828 13.07 12.38 16.97
CA ALA A 828 12.63 10.98 16.88
C ALA A 828 11.26 10.85 16.19
N ARG A 829 10.32 11.75 16.47
CA ARG A 829 9.02 11.83 15.77
C ARG A 829 9.23 11.95 14.25
N ASN A 830 10.04 12.92 13.84
CA ASN A 830 10.32 13.17 12.42
C ASN A 830 11.07 12.01 11.76
N ALA A 831 12.02 11.39 12.46
CA ALA A 831 12.72 10.20 12.00
C ALA A 831 11.76 9.02 11.81
N LEU A 832 10.82 8.82 12.74
CA LEU A 832 9.81 7.77 12.65
C LEU A 832 8.90 7.97 11.44
N ILE A 833 8.39 9.19 11.22
CA ILE A 833 7.56 9.55 10.07
C ILE A 833 8.32 9.24 8.77
N LYS A 834 9.56 9.70 8.65
CA LYS A 834 10.41 9.50 7.48
C LYS A 834 10.67 8.02 7.18
N GLU A 835 11.02 7.24 8.22
CA GLU A 835 11.31 5.82 8.05
C GLU A 835 10.06 5.00 7.64
N VAL A 836 8.90 5.29 8.24
CA VAL A 836 7.64 4.64 7.85
C VAL A 836 7.27 5.00 6.41
N THR A 837 7.35 6.29 6.05
CA THR A 837 7.06 6.76 4.68
C THR A 837 7.98 6.09 3.66
N ASN A 838 9.30 6.10 3.90
CA ASN A 838 10.27 5.45 3.03
C ASN A 838 9.98 3.95 2.86
N THR A 839 9.64 3.26 3.96
CA THR A 839 9.34 1.82 3.91
C THR A 839 8.11 1.51 3.07
N LEU A 840 7.08 2.37 3.11
CA LEU A 840 5.86 2.23 2.30
C LEU A 840 6.12 2.57 0.83
N GLU A 841 6.78 3.69 0.55
CA GLU A 841 7.12 4.14 -0.81
C GLU A 841 8.02 3.15 -1.55
N GLU A 842 9.01 2.57 -0.89
CA GLU A 842 9.87 1.52 -1.46
C GLU A 842 9.08 0.28 -1.93
N GLN A 843 7.95 0.01 -1.29
CA GLN A 843 7.03 -1.05 -1.70
C GLN A 843 5.99 -0.57 -2.75
N GLY A 844 6.03 0.71 -3.12
CA GLY A 844 5.08 1.33 -4.04
C GLY A 844 3.66 1.41 -3.47
N LEU A 845 3.55 1.55 -2.16
CA LEU A 845 2.29 1.69 -1.45
C LEU A 845 2.11 3.15 -1.02
N GLU A 846 1.04 3.77 -1.51
CA GLU A 846 0.68 5.13 -1.14
C GLU A 846 -0.20 5.12 0.11
N VAL A 847 0.23 5.82 1.15
CA VAL A 847 -0.52 6.07 2.38
C VAL A 847 -0.38 7.55 2.73
N ASP A 848 -1.49 8.19 3.07
CA ASP A 848 -1.48 9.62 3.41
C ASP A 848 -0.63 9.86 4.67
N MET A 849 0.21 10.89 4.62
CA MET A 849 1.16 11.23 5.68
C MET A 849 0.46 11.51 7.02
N ARG A 850 -0.79 12.01 7.01
CA ARG A 850 -1.57 12.31 8.22
C ARG A 850 -1.79 11.09 9.10
N HIS A 851 -1.98 9.91 8.48
CA HIS A 851 -2.07 8.65 9.21
C HIS A 851 -0.75 8.31 9.89
N ILE A 852 0.37 8.49 9.20
CA ILE A 852 1.69 8.22 9.75
C ILE A 852 2.01 9.18 10.89
N MET A 853 1.66 10.47 10.72
CA MET A 853 1.82 11.50 11.75
C MET A 853 1.04 11.17 13.02
N LEU A 854 -0.22 10.73 12.91
CA LEU A 854 -1.03 10.40 14.10
C LEU A 854 -0.41 9.24 14.90
N VAL A 855 0.12 8.21 14.22
CA VAL A 855 0.82 7.10 14.88
C VAL A 855 2.08 7.60 15.57
N ALA A 856 2.89 8.42 14.89
CA ALA A 856 4.12 8.98 15.45
C ALA A 856 3.83 9.87 16.66
N ASP A 857 2.83 10.72 16.59
CA ASP A 857 2.41 11.60 17.68
C ASP A 857 1.94 10.81 18.90
N LEU A 858 1.16 9.76 18.70
CA LEU A 858 0.77 8.88 19.79
C LEU A 858 1.96 8.17 20.45
N MET A 859 2.91 7.66 19.64
CA MET A 859 4.11 6.97 20.14
C MET A 859 5.05 7.90 20.93
N THR A 860 5.02 9.20 20.66
CA THR A 860 5.92 10.19 21.26
C THR A 860 5.23 11.11 22.27
N SER A 861 3.91 11.02 22.45
CA SER A 861 3.06 11.93 23.24
C SER A 861 3.50 12.12 24.69
N LYS A 862 4.13 11.12 25.32
CA LYS A 862 4.59 11.14 26.72
C LYS A 862 6.04 11.60 26.89
N GLY A 863 6.69 12.11 25.85
CA GLY A 863 8.10 12.57 25.89
C GLY A 863 9.15 11.45 25.80
N HIS A 864 8.71 10.20 25.65
CA HIS A 864 9.56 9.05 25.40
C HIS A 864 8.93 8.17 24.33
N LEU A 865 9.77 7.44 23.60
CA LEU A 865 9.31 6.57 22.53
C LEU A 865 8.62 5.32 23.11
N GLN A 866 7.32 5.20 22.87
CA GLN A 866 6.50 4.07 23.32
C GLN A 866 6.21 3.10 22.19
N GLN A 867 6.31 1.81 22.46
CA GLN A 867 5.89 0.77 21.50
C GLN A 867 4.36 0.63 21.45
N ILE A 868 3.86 0.23 20.28
CA ILE A 868 2.46 -0.13 20.10
C ILE A 868 2.28 -1.61 20.46
N GLY A 869 1.89 -1.88 21.70
CA GLY A 869 1.68 -3.23 22.18
C GLY A 869 1.37 -3.27 23.69
N ARG A 870 1.29 -4.48 24.24
CA ARG A 870 0.92 -4.71 25.66
C ARG A 870 1.89 -4.09 26.67
N HIS A 871 3.15 -3.91 26.31
CA HIS A 871 4.17 -3.30 27.17
C HIS A 871 4.35 -1.78 26.94
N GLY A 872 3.55 -1.20 26.06
CA GLY A 872 3.57 0.23 25.72
C GLY A 872 2.17 0.83 25.80
N ILE A 873 1.72 1.47 24.72
CA ILE A 873 0.49 2.26 24.68
C ILE A 873 -0.74 1.46 25.08
N ALA A 874 -0.94 0.25 24.53
CA ALA A 874 -2.11 -0.56 24.86
C ALA A 874 -2.16 -1.02 26.32
N GLY A 875 -1.01 -1.31 26.94
CA GLY A 875 -0.94 -1.72 28.35
C GLY A 875 -1.06 -0.57 29.35
N THR A 876 -0.89 0.67 28.92
CA THR A 876 -0.98 1.87 29.76
C THR A 876 -2.32 2.61 29.65
N LYS A 877 -3.28 2.04 28.92
CA LYS A 877 -4.67 2.56 28.89
C LYS A 877 -5.25 2.60 30.31
N THR A 878 -6.04 3.61 30.61
CA THR A 878 -6.67 3.76 31.91
C THR A 878 -7.83 2.79 32.10
N SER A 879 -8.60 2.49 31.05
CA SER A 879 -9.68 1.53 31.06
C SER A 879 -9.21 0.12 31.35
N VAL A 880 -9.81 -0.51 32.35
CA VAL A 880 -9.55 -1.91 32.74
C VAL A 880 -10.06 -2.86 31.67
N LEU A 881 -11.30 -2.62 31.18
CA LEU A 881 -11.91 -3.47 30.16
C LEU A 881 -11.13 -3.43 28.84
N ALA A 882 -10.67 -2.27 28.40
CA ALA A 882 -9.86 -2.15 27.19
C ALA A 882 -8.53 -2.90 27.30
N ARG A 883 -7.84 -2.79 28.45
CA ARG A 883 -6.60 -3.55 28.69
C ARG A 883 -6.85 -5.05 28.74
N ALA A 884 -7.92 -5.47 29.41
CA ALA A 884 -8.27 -6.88 29.54
C ALA A 884 -8.69 -7.52 28.21
N ALA A 885 -9.38 -6.78 27.35
CA ALA A 885 -9.84 -7.25 26.04
C ALA A 885 -8.69 -7.46 25.03
N PHE A 886 -7.60 -6.75 25.17
CA PHE A 886 -6.48 -6.86 24.22
C PHE A 886 -5.63 -8.10 24.45
N GLU A 887 -5.05 -8.24 25.62
CA GLU A 887 -4.21 -9.38 26.01
C GLU A 887 -4.20 -9.50 27.56
N ILE A 888 -3.87 -10.67 28.07
CA ILE A 888 -3.68 -10.92 29.52
C ILE A 888 -4.95 -10.59 30.34
N THR A 889 -6.10 -11.12 29.94
CA THR A 889 -7.42 -10.79 30.50
C THR A 889 -7.53 -11.08 32.01
N VAL A 890 -7.27 -12.31 32.45
CA VAL A 890 -7.49 -12.74 33.86
C VAL A 890 -6.60 -11.98 34.84
N PRO A 891 -5.28 -11.89 34.65
CA PRO A 891 -4.41 -11.11 35.55
C PRO A 891 -4.79 -9.64 35.65
N THR A 892 -5.21 -9.03 34.51
CA THR A 892 -5.61 -7.61 34.48
C THR A 892 -6.87 -7.37 35.32
N ILE A 893 -7.90 -8.22 35.17
CA ILE A 893 -9.14 -8.09 35.92
C ILE A 893 -8.87 -8.38 37.41
N ALA A 894 -8.07 -9.39 37.74
CA ALA A 894 -7.72 -9.73 39.11
C ALA A 894 -7.00 -8.57 39.81
N LYS A 895 -6.02 -7.95 39.14
CA LYS A 895 -5.31 -6.78 39.65
C LYS A 895 -6.24 -5.60 39.85
N ALA A 896 -7.08 -5.29 38.89
CA ALA A 896 -8.06 -4.21 38.98
C ALA A 896 -9.04 -4.39 40.16
N SER A 897 -9.50 -5.62 40.37
CA SER A 897 -10.34 -5.96 41.50
C SER A 897 -9.65 -5.75 42.85
N LEU A 898 -8.37 -6.13 42.96
CA LEU A 898 -7.56 -5.90 44.18
C LEU A 898 -7.32 -4.41 44.43
N GLU A 899 -7.14 -3.63 43.42
CA GLU A 899 -6.92 -2.17 43.49
C GLU A 899 -8.21 -1.34 43.59
N GLY A 900 -9.39 -1.96 43.41
CA GLY A 900 -10.67 -1.27 43.44
C GLY A 900 -10.83 -0.24 42.30
N GLN A 901 -10.29 -0.52 41.12
CA GLN A 901 -10.38 0.37 39.97
C GLN A 901 -11.83 0.49 39.47
N ILE A 902 -12.22 1.70 39.07
CA ILE A 902 -13.55 2.00 38.55
C ILE A 902 -13.46 2.19 37.04
N GLU A 903 -14.35 1.56 36.29
CA GLU A 903 -14.47 1.73 34.85
C GLU A 903 -15.42 2.89 34.51
N SER A 904 -14.99 3.78 33.60
CA SER A 904 -15.74 5.00 33.24
C SER A 904 -16.52 4.91 31.93
N LEU A 905 -16.35 3.82 31.16
CA LEU A 905 -17.04 3.56 29.88
C LEU A 905 -16.93 4.70 28.84
N LYS A 906 -15.80 5.37 28.79
CA LYS A 906 -15.58 6.49 27.86
C LYS A 906 -14.97 6.08 26.52
N GLY A 907 -14.44 4.87 26.41
CA GLY A 907 -13.78 4.37 25.21
C GLY A 907 -14.68 3.56 24.29
N VAL A 908 -14.10 2.98 23.26
CA VAL A 908 -14.81 2.17 22.24
C VAL A 908 -15.04 0.75 22.75
N THR A 909 -13.96 0.06 23.10
CA THR A 909 -14.00 -1.37 23.49
C THR A 909 -14.90 -1.62 24.69
N GLU A 910 -14.88 -0.75 25.69
CA GLU A 910 -15.69 -0.85 26.90
C GLU A 910 -17.19 -0.81 26.57
N ASN A 911 -17.60 0.15 25.73
CA ASN A 911 -19.00 0.29 25.34
C ASN A 911 -19.47 -0.88 24.47
N VAL A 912 -18.61 -1.40 23.59
CA VAL A 912 -18.90 -2.60 22.79
C VAL A 912 -19.13 -3.82 23.70
N ILE A 913 -18.30 -4.01 24.72
CA ILE A 913 -18.43 -5.13 25.68
C ILE A 913 -19.76 -5.04 26.45
N VAL A 914 -20.13 -3.83 26.88
CA VAL A 914 -21.36 -3.60 27.67
C VAL A 914 -22.60 -3.55 26.78
N GLY A 915 -22.48 -3.40 25.47
CA GLY A 915 -23.57 -3.26 24.52
C GLY A 915 -24.19 -1.84 24.49
N ALA A 916 -23.44 -0.83 24.93
CA ALA A 916 -23.81 0.57 24.85
C ALA A 916 -23.39 1.20 23.51
N THR A 917 -23.95 2.37 23.20
CA THR A 917 -23.54 3.15 22.01
C THR A 917 -22.09 3.61 22.15
N VAL A 918 -21.34 3.52 21.04
CA VAL A 918 -19.92 3.91 21.01
C VAL A 918 -19.81 5.42 20.87
N PRO A 919 -19.05 6.13 21.74
CA PRO A 919 -18.96 7.59 21.73
C PRO A 919 -18.03 8.13 20.62
N ILE A 920 -18.14 7.61 19.42
CA ILE A 920 -17.36 7.99 18.22
C ILE A 920 -18.29 7.99 17.01
N GLY A 921 -18.04 8.85 16.03
CA GLY A 921 -18.85 8.93 14.83
C GLY A 921 -20.29 9.30 15.10
N THR A 922 -21.23 8.57 14.51
CA THR A 922 -22.67 8.77 14.68
C THR A 922 -23.14 8.56 16.11
N GLY A 923 -22.45 7.75 16.92
CA GLY A 923 -22.73 7.54 18.33
C GLY A 923 -22.45 8.75 19.24
N MET A 924 -21.82 9.80 18.73
CA MET A 924 -21.68 11.08 19.43
C MET A 924 -22.89 11.99 19.28
N VAL A 925 -23.83 11.69 18.37
CA VAL A 925 -24.96 12.55 18.03
C VAL A 925 -26.20 11.98 18.67
N GLU A 926 -26.80 12.76 19.55
CA GLU A 926 -28.11 12.46 20.11
C GLU A 926 -29.19 13.19 19.29
N LEU A 927 -30.16 12.45 18.78
CA LEU A 927 -31.27 12.99 18.02
C LEU A 927 -32.50 13.12 18.90
N TYR A 928 -32.95 14.34 19.05
CA TYR A 928 -34.22 14.62 19.75
C TYR A 928 -35.31 15.06 18.77
N MET A 929 -36.47 14.44 18.85
CA MET A 929 -37.61 14.84 18.08
C MET A 929 -38.34 15.96 18.83
N SER A 930 -38.30 17.17 18.32
CA SER A 930 -39.10 18.26 18.85
C SER A 930 -40.42 18.35 18.08
N VAL A 931 -41.52 18.22 18.78
CA VAL A 931 -42.83 18.58 18.24
C VAL A 931 -42.88 20.11 18.16
N LYS A 932 -42.89 20.68 16.95
CA LYS A 932 -43.14 22.10 16.77
C LYS A 932 -44.57 22.37 17.16
N ASP A 933 -44.76 23.15 18.23
CA ASP A 933 -46.06 23.79 18.45
C ASP A 933 -46.32 24.76 17.28
N GLU A 934 -47.43 24.58 16.58
CA GLU A 934 -47.82 25.41 15.41
C GLU A 934 -47.91 26.90 15.70
N ASN A 935 -47.75 27.32 16.95
CA ASN A 935 -47.84 28.72 17.42
C ASN A 935 -46.48 29.44 17.63
N GLU A 936 -45.32 28.78 17.45
CA GLU A 936 -44.05 29.49 17.53
C GLU A 936 -43.63 30.09 16.18
N LYS A 937 -43.72 31.44 16.11
CA LYS A 937 -43.15 32.19 14.98
C LYS A 937 -41.65 31.90 14.86
N PRO A 938 -41.12 31.74 13.63
CA PRO A 938 -39.69 31.47 13.42
C PRO A 938 -38.84 32.58 14.02
N ARG A 939 -38.00 32.23 14.98
CA ARG A 939 -36.96 33.15 15.47
C ARG A 939 -36.01 33.46 14.31
N LYS A 940 -35.92 34.71 13.90
CA LYS A 940 -34.92 35.20 12.97
C LYS A 940 -33.54 34.99 13.62
N ASN A 941 -32.73 34.11 13.06
CA ASN A 941 -31.31 34.06 13.41
C ASN A 941 -30.65 35.37 12.97
N ASN A 942 -30.09 36.08 13.91
CA ASN A 942 -29.13 37.17 13.67
C ASN A 942 -27.74 36.58 13.34
#